data_aa8f91c9f1142e5721cfacf5e71b942e
#
_entry.id   aa8f91c9f1142e5721cfacf5e71b942e
#
_cell.length_a   1.000
_cell.length_b   1.000
_cell.length_c   1.000
_cell.angle_alpha   90.00
_cell.angle_beta   90.00
_cell.angle_gamma   90.00
#
_symmetry.space_group_name_H-M   'P 1'
#
loop_
_entity.id
_entity.type
_entity.pdbx_description
1 polymer ?
#
loop_
_entity_poly.entity_id
_entity_poly.type
_entity_poly.pdbx_seq_one_letter_code
_entity_poly.pdbx_strand_id
1 'polypeptide(L)'
;MHPEADQVWESPAESIPQALRQATGVYLCIHGHFYQPPRENPDLNTIEQQPSADPFHDWNERILHECYRPNAFARVLNDKGEILRIVNNYEYISFNIGPTLMSWLERHDLQTYQRILEADRRSCERLNGHGNAIAQAYNHIILPLANQRDKVTQVRWGKADFKARFGRDPEGMWLAETAVDYPTLEVLADEGIRFIILAPSQAQRCRPLTIDGNGAGDWLEVGGSQIDPTRPYRCFLPPTEAGQPRRHVDIFFYDGPISRDMGFKDILSSSDHFAGRLGQAVRGDHRSTQLISVATDGETFGHHRHGAEKALTYAVTEVFAQQGWTITNYAHYLSLSPPTWEVELKPVTAWSCAHGVDRWQDDCGCGGGHVWHQQWRRPLRDALDWLRDQLTDVYESHGSRLLKDLWQARNAYVSVIRDRGDSSLNAFFQTHQAYDLNPAERTDALRLLEMQRHALLMYTSCGWFFEEISRPEGTQILRYAGRAIELAGEVAGLCLEDEFIARLDRAPSNVDQFKTGAGVYRQLVSSSQISLEQVAAHYAMSSLFTHYYREQQIYCYTVHQLDYRLQRMGSMTLAVGQLQLVSEITREVVDLVFAVLHLGGWDFHCCIQRFEGRLAYTQAKDAMFESLGQASSAQVILAMNRYFGDRAYGLQDLFAEDRHRIMQLLSQETLTRLNQLYTQVYRDNYGVLMAFHRDRLPVPQALQVAAEIALTHRAMNSVRSLERDASDHDNDLLQAGIDQICELEAIAAEASQLNCQLKLPDAKVILERLILRGLWQFLHSFNADTAIADVEWLKRLTLLGDRLSLNLSLDRVQELYFQYLSEKLLPALNRDTGTPATDSGEIADRLHPSSQELALLNQILQLGQAIDIDAYALLTPF
;
A
#
# COMPACT_ATOMS: atom_id res chain seq x y z
N MET A 1 -6.56 -25.37 11.89
CA MET A 1 -7.61 -26.31 11.50
C MET A 1 -8.64 -25.53 10.67
N HIS A 2 -8.45 -25.48 9.38
CA HIS A 2 -9.45 -24.94 8.45
C HIS A 2 -10.31 -26.11 7.97
N PRO A 3 -11.64 -25.97 7.92
CA PRO A 3 -12.49 -26.97 7.28
C PRO A 3 -12.42 -26.83 5.76
N GLU A 4 -12.49 -27.97 5.14
CA GLU A 4 -12.51 -28.26 3.74
C GLU A 4 -13.39 -27.33 2.89
N ALA A 5 -12.82 -26.75 1.86
CA ALA A 5 -13.51 -26.01 0.82
C ALA A 5 -13.58 -26.87 -0.46
N ASP A 6 -14.43 -27.90 -0.43
CA ASP A 6 -14.95 -28.53 -1.64
C ASP A 6 -16.47 -28.29 -1.69
N GLN A 7 -16.86 -27.09 -2.09
CA GLN A 7 -18.19 -26.84 -2.63
C GLN A 7 -18.06 -26.30 -4.04
N VAL A 8 -18.31 -27.19 -4.98
CA VAL A 8 -18.58 -26.87 -6.38
C VAL A 8 -19.76 -25.89 -6.40
N TRP A 9 -19.51 -24.66 -6.80
CA TRP A 9 -20.54 -23.64 -6.98
C TRP A 9 -21.31 -23.97 -8.26
N GLU A 10 -22.48 -24.58 -8.12
CA GLU A 10 -23.49 -24.53 -9.16
C GLU A 10 -24.01 -23.07 -9.28
N SER A 11 -23.83 -22.50 -10.46
CA SER A 11 -24.24 -21.15 -10.82
C SER A 11 -25.76 -21.00 -10.65
N PRO A 12 -26.27 -20.01 -9.91
CA PRO A 12 -27.69 -19.69 -9.93
C PRO A 12 -28.02 -18.97 -11.25
N ALA A 13 -28.43 -19.74 -12.24
CA ALA A 13 -28.77 -19.23 -13.58
C ALA A 13 -30.10 -18.46 -13.66
N GLU A 14 -30.81 -18.19 -12.55
CA GLU A 14 -32.21 -17.79 -12.60
C GLU A 14 -32.57 -16.37 -12.16
N SER A 15 -31.64 -15.47 -11.80
CA SER A 15 -32.04 -14.12 -11.35
C SER A 15 -31.34 -12.93 -12.02
N ILE A 16 -30.70 -13.12 -13.19
CA ILE A 16 -30.11 -12.00 -13.92
C ILE A 16 -31.20 -11.26 -14.70
N PRO A 17 -31.37 -9.95 -14.51
CA PRO A 17 -32.34 -9.18 -15.28
C PRO A 17 -32.15 -9.36 -16.77
N GLN A 18 -33.20 -9.59 -17.50
CA GLN A 18 -33.19 -9.88 -18.93
C GLN A 18 -32.54 -8.76 -19.77
N ALA A 19 -32.55 -7.53 -19.26
CA ALA A 19 -31.92 -6.36 -19.85
C ALA A 19 -30.37 -6.45 -19.92
N LEU A 20 -29.73 -7.25 -19.05
CA LEU A 20 -28.28 -7.47 -19.06
C LEU A 20 -27.82 -8.60 -19.99
N ARG A 21 -28.77 -9.32 -20.63
CA ARG A 21 -28.49 -10.44 -21.52
C ARG A 21 -28.36 -10.06 -22.99
N GLN A 22 -28.72 -8.83 -23.36
CA GLN A 22 -28.67 -8.33 -24.74
C GLN A 22 -27.93 -6.99 -24.79
N ALA A 23 -27.00 -6.87 -25.73
CA ALA A 23 -26.25 -5.66 -25.97
C ALA A 23 -27.12 -4.63 -26.70
N THR A 24 -27.68 -3.68 -25.95
CA THR A 24 -28.48 -2.58 -26.50
C THR A 24 -28.02 -1.24 -25.93
N GLY A 25 -27.73 -0.28 -26.81
CA GLY A 25 -27.47 1.11 -26.45
C GLY A 25 -25.99 1.43 -26.10
N VAL A 26 -25.80 2.35 -25.17
CA VAL A 26 -24.50 2.90 -24.79
C VAL A 26 -24.01 2.24 -23.51
N TYR A 27 -22.81 1.68 -23.56
CA TYR A 27 -22.11 1.08 -22.44
C TYR A 27 -20.94 1.96 -22.02
N LEU A 28 -20.70 2.06 -20.71
CA LEU A 28 -19.58 2.80 -20.13
C LEU A 28 -18.63 1.84 -19.43
N CYS A 29 -17.34 1.95 -19.73
CA CYS A 29 -16.26 1.29 -18.99
C CYS A 29 -15.23 2.35 -18.60
N ILE A 30 -15.12 2.63 -17.32
CA ILE A 30 -14.11 3.50 -16.73
C ILE A 30 -13.05 2.59 -16.16
N HIS A 31 -11.79 2.74 -16.57
CA HIS A 31 -10.68 1.92 -16.07
C HIS A 31 -9.72 2.75 -15.23
N GLY A 32 -9.46 2.31 -14.00
CA GLY A 32 -8.43 2.84 -13.12
C GLY A 32 -7.23 1.91 -13.03
N HIS A 33 -6.06 2.41 -13.42
CA HIS A 33 -4.78 1.74 -13.20
C HIS A 33 -4.22 2.17 -11.85
N PHE A 34 -4.43 1.37 -10.77
CA PHE A 34 -3.92 1.64 -9.44
C PHE A 34 -2.54 0.99 -9.26
N TYR A 35 -1.53 1.81 -9.08
CA TYR A 35 -0.18 1.31 -8.98
C TYR A 35 0.71 2.19 -8.11
N GLN A 36 1.45 1.55 -7.20
CA GLN A 36 2.60 2.15 -6.55
C GLN A 36 3.84 1.32 -6.83
N PRO A 37 4.99 1.97 -7.11
CA PRO A 37 6.25 1.24 -7.25
C PRO A 37 6.58 0.55 -5.93
N PRO A 38 7.26 -0.61 -5.97
CA PRO A 38 7.79 -1.22 -4.78
C PRO A 38 8.80 -0.27 -4.12
N ARG A 39 8.69 -0.10 -2.80
CA ARG A 39 9.46 0.86 -2.00
C ARG A 39 10.23 0.18 -0.87
N GLU A 40 10.03 -1.12 -0.70
CA GLU A 40 10.64 -1.88 0.38
C GLU A 40 12.16 -1.86 0.28
N ASN A 41 12.82 -1.64 1.41
CA ASN A 41 14.25 -1.90 1.55
C ASN A 41 14.47 -3.41 1.29
N PRO A 42 15.35 -3.80 0.33
CA PRO A 42 15.51 -5.20 -0.06
C PRO A 42 16.10 -6.09 1.04
N ASP A 43 16.79 -5.52 2.04
CA ASP A 43 17.41 -6.23 3.15
C ASP A 43 16.44 -6.44 4.32
N LEU A 44 15.49 -5.51 4.50
CA LEU A 44 14.51 -5.51 5.59
C LEU A 44 13.11 -5.98 5.18
N ASN A 45 12.84 -6.02 3.87
CA ASN A 45 11.53 -6.33 3.28
C ASN A 45 10.38 -5.47 3.87
N THR A 46 10.67 -4.22 4.21
CA THR A 46 9.74 -3.22 4.72
C THR A 46 10.00 -1.86 4.08
N ILE A 47 9.00 -1.00 4.08
CA ILE A 47 9.14 0.39 3.66
C ILE A 47 9.67 1.20 4.84
N GLU A 48 10.81 1.88 4.65
CA GLU A 48 11.36 2.81 5.63
C GLU A 48 10.56 4.12 5.62
N GLN A 49 10.56 4.86 6.74
CA GLN A 49 9.90 6.16 6.82
C GLN A 49 10.39 7.10 5.72
N GLN A 50 9.44 7.69 5.00
CA GLN A 50 9.71 8.60 3.87
C GLN A 50 9.33 10.05 4.24
N PRO A 51 10.30 10.93 4.57
CA PRO A 51 10.00 12.31 5.02
C PRO A 51 9.17 13.13 4.02
N SER A 52 9.24 12.81 2.73
CA SER A 52 8.45 13.48 1.69
C SER A 52 6.96 13.11 1.71
N ALA A 53 6.57 12.09 2.47
CA ALA A 53 5.18 11.68 2.65
C ALA A 53 4.52 12.32 3.89
N ASP A 54 5.28 13.08 4.69
CA ASP A 54 4.78 13.72 5.91
C ASP A 54 3.36 14.35 5.72
N PRO A 55 2.42 14.14 6.64
CA PRO A 55 2.52 13.52 7.97
C PRO A 55 2.40 11.98 8.02
N PHE A 56 2.34 11.32 6.89
CA PHE A 56 2.24 9.87 6.77
C PHE A 56 3.64 9.22 6.84
N HIS A 57 3.68 7.95 7.23
CA HIS A 57 4.91 7.18 7.32
C HIS A 57 5.61 7.06 5.97
N ASP A 58 4.85 6.72 4.94
CA ASP A 58 5.33 6.51 3.57
C ASP A 58 4.27 6.87 2.52
N TRP A 59 4.66 6.87 1.25
CA TRP A 59 3.77 7.22 0.15
C TRP A 59 2.61 6.24 -0.06
N ASN A 60 2.76 4.96 0.32
CA ASN A 60 1.65 4.01 0.23
C ASN A 60 0.55 4.37 1.24
N GLU A 61 0.94 4.72 2.48
CA GLU A 61 0.00 5.18 3.49
C GLU A 61 -0.69 6.48 3.09
N ARG A 62 0.07 7.45 2.57
CA ARG A 62 -0.49 8.71 2.10
C ARG A 62 -1.53 8.51 1.02
N ILE A 63 -1.22 7.71 0.00
CA ILE A 63 -2.14 7.49 -1.12
C ILE A 63 -3.30 6.56 -0.71
N LEU A 64 -3.10 5.66 0.25
CA LEU A 64 -4.21 4.95 0.88
C LEU A 64 -5.26 5.92 1.42
N HIS A 65 -4.84 6.92 2.19
CA HIS A 65 -5.73 7.92 2.78
C HIS A 65 -6.35 8.87 1.75
N GLU A 66 -5.60 9.23 0.71
CA GLU A 66 -6.06 10.20 -0.29
C GLU A 66 -6.85 9.55 -1.44
N CYS A 67 -6.69 8.24 -1.71
CA CYS A 67 -7.28 7.58 -2.87
C CYS A 67 -7.88 6.21 -2.59
N TYR A 68 -7.08 5.20 -2.13
CA TYR A 68 -7.57 3.81 -2.15
C TYR A 68 -8.73 3.59 -1.20
N ARG A 69 -8.62 4.06 0.04
CA ARG A 69 -9.69 3.97 1.03
C ARG A 69 -10.89 4.85 0.67
N PRO A 70 -10.75 6.13 0.26
CA PRO A 70 -11.87 6.94 -0.20
C PRO A 70 -12.67 6.34 -1.35
N ASN A 71 -12.06 5.57 -2.25
CA ASN A 71 -12.78 4.84 -3.30
C ASN A 71 -13.49 3.58 -2.78
N ALA A 72 -12.89 2.88 -1.82
CA ALA A 72 -13.53 1.72 -1.18
C ALA A 72 -14.73 2.11 -0.30
N PHE A 73 -14.74 3.34 0.22
CA PHE A 73 -15.76 3.89 1.10
C PHE A 73 -16.21 5.27 0.62
N ALA A 74 -16.54 5.39 -0.66
CA ALA A 74 -16.88 6.67 -1.28
C ALA A 74 -18.24 7.18 -0.79
N ARG A 75 -18.28 8.47 -0.51
CA ARG A 75 -19.43 9.13 0.13
C ARG A 75 -20.32 9.83 -0.87
N VAL A 76 -21.60 9.54 -0.85
CA VAL A 76 -22.63 10.33 -1.51
C VAL A 76 -23.20 11.31 -0.47
N LEU A 77 -23.13 12.59 -0.76
CA LEU A 77 -23.52 13.67 0.15
C LEU A 77 -24.82 14.32 -0.30
N ASN A 78 -25.60 14.83 0.69
CA ASN A 78 -26.74 15.72 0.43
C ASN A 78 -26.28 17.19 0.28
N ASP A 79 -27.22 18.09 0.02
CA ASP A 79 -26.96 19.53 -0.16
C ASP A 79 -26.37 20.23 1.08
N LYS A 80 -26.47 19.59 2.27
CA LYS A 80 -25.88 20.08 3.51
C LYS A 80 -24.47 19.54 3.77
N GLY A 81 -23.99 18.61 2.94
CA GLY A 81 -22.72 17.94 3.12
C GLY A 81 -22.77 16.70 4.02
N GLU A 82 -23.98 16.27 4.44
CA GLU A 82 -24.16 15.06 5.25
C GLU A 82 -24.13 13.82 4.36
N ILE A 83 -23.64 12.70 4.89
CA ILE A 83 -23.50 11.43 4.18
C ILE A 83 -24.89 10.75 4.05
N LEU A 84 -25.31 10.54 2.82
CA LEU A 84 -26.50 9.74 2.48
C LEU A 84 -26.17 8.27 2.30
N ARG A 85 -25.05 7.96 1.64
CA ARG A 85 -24.63 6.57 1.36
C ARG A 85 -23.11 6.50 1.33
N ILE A 86 -22.58 5.31 1.67
CA ILE A 86 -21.19 4.93 1.43
C ILE A 86 -21.19 3.81 0.39
N VAL A 87 -20.50 4.05 -0.72
CA VAL A 87 -20.45 3.21 -1.91
C VAL A 87 -19.03 2.73 -2.16
N ASN A 88 -18.87 1.57 -2.74
CA ASN A 88 -17.58 1.06 -3.17
C ASN A 88 -17.39 1.33 -4.67
N ASN A 89 -16.57 2.30 -5.05
CA ASN A 89 -16.35 2.66 -6.45
C ASN A 89 -15.78 1.51 -7.28
N TYR A 90 -14.98 0.62 -6.67
CA TYR A 90 -14.43 -0.56 -7.35
C TYR A 90 -15.52 -1.53 -7.87
N GLU A 91 -16.74 -1.47 -7.34
CA GLU A 91 -17.87 -2.24 -7.88
C GLU A 91 -18.34 -1.75 -9.25
N TYR A 92 -18.04 -0.50 -9.62
CA TYR A 92 -18.56 0.15 -10.82
C TYR A 92 -17.51 0.43 -11.89
N ILE A 93 -16.23 0.42 -11.53
CA ILE A 93 -15.13 0.67 -12.47
C ILE A 93 -14.36 -0.61 -12.76
N SER A 94 -13.85 -0.75 -13.99
CA SER A 94 -12.80 -1.72 -14.27
C SER A 94 -11.49 -1.24 -13.65
N PHE A 95 -10.70 -2.16 -13.11
CA PHE A 95 -9.44 -1.77 -12.46
C PHE A 95 -8.38 -2.87 -12.51
N ASN A 96 -7.13 -2.48 -12.42
CA ASN A 96 -6.05 -3.33 -11.96
C ASN A 96 -5.36 -2.68 -10.76
N ILE A 97 -4.82 -3.48 -9.86
CA ILE A 97 -4.05 -3.02 -8.71
C ILE A 97 -2.74 -3.80 -8.65
N GLY A 98 -1.63 -3.08 -8.44
CA GLY A 98 -0.30 -3.66 -8.39
C GLY A 98 -0.17 -4.74 -7.30
N PRO A 99 0.44 -5.92 -7.59
CA PRO A 99 0.59 -7.00 -6.62
C PRO A 99 1.35 -6.60 -5.35
N THR A 100 2.38 -5.76 -5.48
CA THR A 100 3.12 -5.23 -4.31
C THR A 100 2.25 -4.32 -3.46
N LEU A 101 1.45 -3.45 -4.08
CA LEU A 101 0.48 -2.60 -3.40
C LEU A 101 -0.59 -3.45 -2.70
N MET A 102 -1.12 -4.48 -3.36
CA MET A 102 -2.10 -5.39 -2.74
C MET A 102 -1.51 -6.13 -1.53
N SER A 103 -0.26 -6.56 -1.60
CA SER A 103 0.43 -7.18 -0.46
C SER A 103 0.65 -6.20 0.70
N TRP A 104 0.88 -4.93 0.39
CA TRP A 104 0.96 -3.86 1.38
C TRP A 104 -0.40 -3.59 2.02
N LEU A 105 -1.47 -3.44 1.24
CA LEU A 105 -2.84 -3.24 1.74
C LEU A 105 -3.31 -4.39 2.63
N GLU A 106 -3.01 -5.63 2.27
CA GLU A 106 -3.36 -6.83 3.05
C GLU A 106 -2.79 -6.78 4.47
N ARG A 107 -1.60 -6.17 4.66
CA ARG A 107 -0.94 -6.04 5.97
C ARG A 107 -1.32 -4.78 6.74
N HIS A 108 -1.55 -3.65 6.04
CA HIS A 108 -1.67 -2.32 6.66
C HIS A 108 -3.11 -1.80 6.71
N ASP A 109 -3.97 -2.14 5.74
CA ASP A 109 -5.40 -1.80 5.78
C ASP A 109 -6.26 -2.93 5.20
N LEU A 110 -6.45 -3.97 6.02
CA LEU A 110 -7.21 -5.16 5.65
C LEU A 110 -8.64 -4.84 5.20
N GLN A 111 -9.27 -3.78 5.74
CA GLN A 111 -10.63 -3.39 5.36
C GLN A 111 -10.68 -2.91 3.90
N THR A 112 -9.79 -2.01 3.50
CA THR A 112 -9.70 -1.56 2.10
C THR A 112 -9.37 -2.73 1.17
N TYR A 113 -8.43 -3.59 1.56
CA TYR A 113 -8.10 -4.81 0.81
C TYR A 113 -9.33 -5.69 0.58
N GLN A 114 -10.07 -6.01 1.63
CA GLN A 114 -11.29 -6.84 1.55
C GLN A 114 -12.38 -6.19 0.70
N ARG A 115 -12.58 -4.87 0.81
CA ARG A 115 -13.55 -4.13 -0.01
C ARG A 115 -13.24 -4.19 -1.50
N ILE A 116 -11.96 -4.17 -1.86
CA ILE A 116 -11.52 -4.32 -3.26
C ILE A 116 -11.86 -5.73 -3.78
N LEU A 117 -11.58 -6.78 -2.99
CA LEU A 117 -11.90 -8.15 -3.37
C LEU A 117 -13.42 -8.37 -3.47
N GLU A 118 -14.18 -7.83 -2.52
CA GLU A 118 -15.64 -7.90 -2.52
C GLU A 118 -16.25 -7.19 -3.73
N ALA A 119 -15.67 -6.05 -4.14
CA ALA A 119 -16.14 -5.32 -5.32
C ALA A 119 -16.04 -6.15 -6.61
N ASP A 120 -14.95 -6.89 -6.78
CA ASP A 120 -14.80 -7.80 -7.92
C ASP A 120 -15.84 -8.93 -7.87
N ARG A 121 -16.03 -9.55 -6.70
CA ARG A 121 -17.05 -10.59 -6.52
C ARG A 121 -18.44 -10.08 -6.84
N ARG A 122 -18.84 -8.92 -6.33
CA ARG A 122 -20.16 -8.31 -6.62
C ARG A 122 -20.32 -7.93 -8.08
N SER A 123 -19.23 -7.47 -8.71
CA SER A 123 -19.26 -7.18 -10.14
C SER A 123 -19.44 -8.46 -10.98
N CYS A 124 -18.84 -9.60 -10.58
CA CYS A 124 -19.11 -10.89 -11.21
C CYS A 124 -20.60 -11.27 -11.12
N GLU A 125 -21.23 -11.10 -9.97
CA GLU A 125 -22.66 -11.38 -9.78
C GLU A 125 -23.53 -10.51 -10.68
N ARG A 126 -23.18 -9.23 -10.84
CA ARG A 126 -23.92 -8.26 -11.67
C ARG A 126 -23.68 -8.41 -13.17
N LEU A 127 -22.49 -8.87 -13.58
CA LEU A 127 -22.04 -8.86 -14.99
C LEU A 127 -21.78 -10.29 -15.55
N ASN A 128 -22.69 -11.22 -15.28
CA ASN A 128 -22.67 -12.58 -15.84
C ASN A 128 -21.38 -13.37 -15.58
N GLY A 129 -20.76 -13.22 -14.42
CA GLY A 129 -19.52 -13.88 -14.04
C GLY A 129 -18.25 -13.12 -14.44
N HIS A 130 -18.37 -11.96 -15.07
CA HIS A 130 -17.24 -11.13 -15.48
C HIS A 130 -16.90 -10.09 -14.41
N GLY A 131 -15.77 -10.24 -13.72
CA GLY A 131 -15.32 -9.33 -12.68
C GLY A 131 -14.66 -8.07 -13.23
N ASN A 132 -14.70 -7.00 -12.42
CA ASN A 132 -14.13 -5.68 -12.77
C ASN A 132 -12.59 -5.66 -12.72
N ALA A 133 -11.99 -6.50 -11.87
CA ALA A 133 -10.54 -6.60 -11.76
C ALA A 133 -9.93 -7.30 -12.98
N ILE A 134 -8.81 -6.79 -13.45
CA ILE A 134 -7.92 -7.45 -14.42
C ILE A 134 -6.52 -7.60 -13.82
N ALA A 135 -5.75 -8.58 -14.32
CA ALA A 135 -4.38 -8.78 -13.88
C ALA A 135 -3.44 -7.69 -14.42
N GLN A 136 -2.20 -7.64 -13.89
CA GLN A 136 -1.11 -6.87 -14.50
C GLN A 136 0.18 -7.68 -14.54
N ALA A 137 1.17 -7.24 -15.33
CA ALA A 137 2.55 -7.74 -15.24
C ALA A 137 3.08 -7.54 -13.83
N TYR A 138 3.55 -8.60 -13.17
CA TYR A 138 3.75 -8.66 -11.71
C TYR A 138 4.58 -7.52 -11.13
N ASN A 139 5.79 -7.29 -11.66
CA ASN A 139 6.69 -6.22 -11.20
C ASN A 139 6.56 -4.93 -12.01
N HIS A 140 5.52 -4.79 -12.83
CA HIS A 140 5.30 -3.61 -13.67
C HIS A 140 6.50 -3.27 -14.57
N ILE A 141 7.09 -4.29 -15.18
CA ILE A 141 8.20 -4.11 -16.14
C ILE A 141 7.67 -3.83 -17.54
N ILE A 142 8.48 -3.19 -18.36
CA ILE A 142 8.17 -2.94 -19.79
C ILE A 142 8.42 -4.26 -20.55
N LEU A 143 7.36 -5.02 -20.76
CA LEU A 143 7.45 -6.37 -21.33
C LEU A 143 8.17 -6.40 -22.70
N PRO A 144 7.97 -5.46 -23.64
CA PRO A 144 8.74 -5.44 -24.89
C PRO A 144 10.25 -5.44 -24.69
N LEU A 145 10.77 -4.89 -23.60
CA LEU A 145 12.20 -4.83 -23.29
C LEU A 145 12.72 -6.04 -22.47
N ALA A 146 11.83 -6.91 -22.03
CA ALA A 146 12.21 -8.12 -21.31
C ALA A 146 12.60 -9.25 -22.28
N ASN A 147 13.51 -10.15 -21.86
CA ASN A 147 13.75 -11.40 -22.57
C ASN A 147 12.55 -12.35 -22.45
N GLN A 148 12.50 -13.40 -23.27
CA GLN A 148 11.34 -14.30 -23.35
C GLN A 148 11.01 -14.97 -22.00
N ARG A 149 12.03 -15.40 -21.26
CA ARG A 149 11.85 -16.06 -19.95
C ARG A 149 11.25 -15.11 -18.93
N ASP A 150 11.68 -13.85 -18.91
CA ASP A 150 11.20 -12.83 -17.98
C ASP A 150 9.78 -12.40 -18.35
N LYS A 151 9.44 -12.25 -19.65
CA LYS A 151 8.05 -12.03 -20.09
C LYS A 151 7.11 -13.10 -19.54
N VAL A 152 7.44 -14.37 -19.74
CA VAL A 152 6.63 -15.51 -19.27
C VAL A 152 6.49 -15.50 -17.75
N THR A 153 7.58 -15.29 -17.00
CA THR A 153 7.53 -15.22 -15.53
C THR A 153 6.65 -14.08 -15.05
N GLN A 154 6.77 -12.89 -15.63
CA GLN A 154 5.98 -11.73 -15.23
C GLN A 154 4.47 -11.91 -15.46
N VAL A 155 4.10 -12.53 -16.59
CA VAL A 155 2.70 -12.84 -16.91
C VAL A 155 2.18 -13.93 -15.95
N ARG A 156 2.92 -15.01 -15.74
CA ARG A 156 2.53 -16.10 -14.83
C ARG A 156 2.41 -15.65 -13.38
N TRP A 157 3.36 -14.86 -12.90
CA TRP A 157 3.29 -14.31 -11.56
C TRP A 157 2.09 -13.39 -11.38
N GLY A 158 1.83 -12.51 -12.36
CA GLY A 158 0.64 -11.64 -12.33
C GLY A 158 -0.67 -12.43 -12.31
N LYS A 159 -0.78 -13.49 -13.13
CA LYS A 159 -1.94 -14.39 -13.13
C LYS A 159 -2.11 -15.15 -11.81
N ALA A 160 -1.01 -15.70 -11.28
CA ALA A 160 -1.05 -16.50 -10.05
C ALA A 160 -1.43 -15.64 -8.83
N ASP A 161 -0.87 -14.44 -8.72
CA ASP A 161 -1.26 -13.48 -7.66
C ASP A 161 -2.73 -13.07 -7.79
N PHE A 162 -3.16 -12.75 -9.01
CA PHE A 162 -4.57 -12.40 -9.28
C PHE A 162 -5.51 -13.53 -8.87
N LYS A 163 -5.24 -14.76 -9.35
CA LYS A 163 -6.08 -15.94 -9.04
C LYS A 163 -6.16 -16.20 -7.54
N ALA A 164 -5.06 -16.06 -6.85
CA ALA A 164 -5.02 -16.30 -5.41
C ALA A 164 -5.78 -15.25 -4.59
N ARG A 165 -5.86 -14.00 -5.07
CA ARG A 165 -6.60 -12.91 -4.40
C ARG A 165 -8.08 -12.92 -4.79
N PHE A 166 -8.38 -12.95 -6.08
CA PHE A 166 -9.75 -12.81 -6.60
C PHE A 166 -10.49 -14.15 -6.81
N GLY A 167 -9.81 -15.30 -6.59
CA GLY A 167 -10.43 -16.64 -6.65
C GLY A 167 -10.80 -17.11 -8.06
N ARG A 168 -10.43 -16.39 -9.13
CA ARG A 168 -10.72 -16.69 -10.53
C ARG A 168 -9.51 -16.43 -11.44
N ASP A 169 -9.50 -17.02 -12.61
CA ASP A 169 -8.49 -16.70 -13.62
C ASP A 169 -8.78 -15.31 -14.24
N PRO A 170 -7.76 -14.48 -14.52
CA PRO A 170 -7.96 -13.19 -15.15
C PRO A 170 -8.33 -13.34 -16.63
N GLU A 171 -9.30 -12.56 -17.10
CA GLU A 171 -9.66 -12.52 -18.52
C GLU A 171 -8.83 -11.52 -19.31
N GLY A 172 -8.45 -10.40 -18.66
CA GLY A 172 -7.59 -9.36 -19.23
C GLY A 172 -6.37 -9.06 -18.37
N MET A 173 -5.40 -8.38 -18.99
CA MET A 173 -4.18 -7.95 -18.31
C MET A 173 -3.83 -6.52 -18.69
N TRP A 174 -3.52 -5.70 -17.68
CA TRP A 174 -2.90 -4.40 -17.88
C TRP A 174 -1.39 -4.56 -18.08
N LEU A 175 -0.87 -3.97 -19.14
CA LEU A 175 0.56 -3.90 -19.42
C LEU A 175 1.13 -2.60 -18.86
N ALA A 176 2.29 -2.67 -18.23
CA ALA A 176 2.97 -1.48 -17.73
C ALA A 176 3.11 -0.45 -18.85
N GLU A 177 2.61 0.79 -18.62
CA GLU A 177 2.63 1.87 -19.61
C GLU A 177 1.90 1.53 -20.94
N THR A 178 0.99 0.56 -20.92
CA THR A 178 0.38 -0.05 -22.11
C THR A 178 1.40 -0.51 -23.17
N ALA A 179 2.66 -0.71 -22.76
CA ALA A 179 3.75 -1.08 -23.62
C ALA A 179 3.57 -2.49 -24.19
N VAL A 180 3.58 -2.60 -25.52
CA VAL A 180 3.28 -3.84 -26.23
C VAL A 180 4.14 -4.00 -27.48
N ASP A 181 4.49 -5.26 -27.75
CA ASP A 181 5.05 -5.77 -28.99
C ASP A 181 4.39 -7.13 -29.34
N TYR A 182 4.59 -7.64 -30.53
CA TYR A 182 4.00 -8.93 -30.94
C TYR A 182 4.51 -10.13 -30.10
N PRO A 183 5.82 -10.23 -29.74
CA PRO A 183 6.28 -11.25 -28.81
C PRO A 183 5.59 -11.20 -27.43
N THR A 184 5.23 -10.03 -26.94
CA THR A 184 4.42 -9.90 -25.72
C THR A 184 3.00 -10.45 -25.93
N LEU A 185 2.35 -10.12 -27.05
CA LEU A 185 1.02 -10.65 -27.39
C LEU A 185 1.02 -12.17 -27.50
N GLU A 186 2.08 -12.77 -28.05
CA GLU A 186 2.23 -14.23 -28.13
C GLU A 186 2.24 -14.86 -26.74
N VAL A 187 3.03 -14.31 -25.79
CA VAL A 187 3.05 -14.80 -24.41
C VAL A 187 1.68 -14.65 -23.74
N LEU A 188 0.99 -13.53 -23.95
CA LEU A 188 -0.34 -13.30 -23.38
C LEU A 188 -1.36 -14.32 -23.91
N ALA A 189 -1.35 -14.58 -25.22
CA ALA A 189 -2.24 -15.57 -25.84
C ALA A 189 -1.93 -17.00 -25.36
N ASP A 190 -0.65 -17.37 -25.25
CA ASP A 190 -0.22 -18.70 -24.76
C ASP A 190 -0.58 -18.91 -23.29
N GLU A 191 -0.59 -17.81 -22.50
CA GLU A 191 -1.00 -17.83 -21.10
C GLU A 191 -2.52 -17.63 -20.90
N GLY A 192 -3.33 -17.54 -21.99
CA GLY A 192 -4.78 -17.49 -21.94
C GLY A 192 -5.37 -16.12 -21.58
N ILE A 193 -4.62 -15.03 -21.72
CA ILE A 193 -5.15 -13.67 -21.59
C ILE A 193 -5.94 -13.34 -22.85
N ARG A 194 -7.20 -12.96 -22.69
CA ARG A 194 -8.15 -12.75 -23.80
C ARG A 194 -8.07 -11.34 -24.38
N PHE A 195 -7.85 -10.33 -23.53
CA PHE A 195 -7.83 -8.94 -23.98
C PHE A 195 -6.83 -8.07 -23.20
N ILE A 196 -6.44 -6.96 -23.85
CA ILE A 196 -5.67 -5.87 -23.25
C ILE A 196 -6.29 -4.51 -23.63
N ILE A 197 -5.85 -3.45 -22.93
CA ILE A 197 -6.30 -2.08 -23.11
C ILE A 197 -5.13 -1.24 -23.62
N LEU A 198 -5.33 -0.47 -24.69
CA LEU A 198 -4.29 0.32 -25.32
C LEU A 198 -4.76 1.75 -25.63
N ALA A 199 -3.80 2.65 -25.85
CA ALA A 199 -4.07 3.98 -26.36
C ALA A 199 -4.40 3.95 -27.87
N PRO A 200 -5.27 4.85 -28.37
CA PRO A 200 -5.58 4.95 -29.80
C PRO A 200 -4.36 5.14 -30.69
N SER A 201 -3.31 5.80 -30.18
CA SER A 201 -2.05 6.04 -30.89
C SER A 201 -1.23 4.77 -31.17
N GLN A 202 -1.57 3.65 -30.54
CA GLN A 202 -0.84 2.38 -30.64
C GLN A 202 -1.32 1.52 -31.81
N ALA A 203 -2.51 1.82 -32.37
CA ALA A 203 -2.99 1.17 -33.57
C ALA A 203 -2.21 1.66 -34.81
N GLN A 204 -1.91 0.77 -35.73
CA GLN A 204 -1.34 1.11 -37.04
C GLN A 204 -2.44 1.19 -38.11
N ARG A 205 -3.21 0.08 -38.28
CA ARG A 205 -4.28 -0.01 -39.28
C ARG A 205 -5.34 -1.01 -38.84
N CYS A 206 -6.55 -0.88 -39.38
CA CYS A 206 -7.67 -1.78 -39.08
C CYS A 206 -8.51 -2.08 -40.33
N ARG A 207 -9.30 -3.16 -40.27
CA ARG A 207 -10.26 -3.51 -41.32
C ARG A 207 -11.40 -4.36 -40.75
N PRO A 208 -12.57 -4.44 -41.44
CA PRO A 208 -13.66 -5.32 -41.03
C PRO A 208 -13.24 -6.79 -41.10
N LEU A 209 -13.85 -7.62 -40.25
CA LEU A 209 -13.81 -9.09 -40.34
C LEU A 209 -15.00 -9.60 -41.12
N THR A 210 -14.80 -10.69 -41.89
CA THR A 210 -15.89 -11.46 -42.53
C THR A 210 -16.61 -12.32 -41.49
N ILE A 211 -17.77 -12.87 -41.87
CA ILE A 211 -18.51 -13.83 -41.04
C ILE A 211 -17.66 -15.05 -40.66
N ASP A 212 -16.75 -15.44 -41.52
CA ASP A 212 -15.80 -16.56 -41.31
C ASP A 212 -14.59 -16.18 -40.45
N GLY A 213 -14.56 -14.96 -39.90
CA GLY A 213 -13.47 -14.45 -39.03
C GLY A 213 -12.18 -14.07 -39.77
N ASN A 214 -12.20 -14.01 -41.11
CA ASN A 214 -11.09 -13.51 -41.92
C ASN A 214 -11.23 -12.03 -42.23
N GLY A 215 -10.11 -11.30 -42.40
CA GLY A 215 -10.15 -9.90 -42.80
C GLY A 215 -10.78 -9.68 -44.18
N ALA A 216 -11.71 -8.75 -44.30
CA ALA A 216 -12.37 -8.37 -45.53
C ALA A 216 -12.10 -6.90 -45.89
N GLY A 217 -11.83 -6.65 -47.18
CA GLY A 217 -11.59 -5.30 -47.68
C GLY A 217 -10.18 -4.79 -47.42
N ASP A 218 -10.01 -3.51 -47.81
CA ASP A 218 -8.72 -2.83 -47.68
C ASP A 218 -8.44 -2.38 -46.25
N TRP A 219 -7.16 -2.33 -45.92
CA TRP A 219 -6.70 -1.77 -44.66
C TRP A 219 -6.92 -0.24 -44.60
N LEU A 220 -7.45 0.20 -43.51
CA LEU A 220 -7.58 1.62 -43.15
C LEU A 220 -6.41 2.01 -42.23
N GLU A 221 -5.58 2.95 -42.66
CA GLU A 221 -4.50 3.47 -41.82
C GLU A 221 -5.08 4.37 -40.71
N VAL A 222 -4.76 4.05 -39.46
CA VAL A 222 -5.25 4.76 -38.25
C VAL A 222 -4.11 5.17 -37.32
N GLY A 223 -2.87 5.13 -37.80
CA GLY A 223 -1.65 5.35 -37.04
C GLY A 223 -1.52 6.72 -36.35
N GLY A 224 -2.36 7.68 -36.69
CA GLY A 224 -2.48 9.01 -36.10
C GLY A 224 -3.58 9.12 -35.03
N SER A 225 -3.94 8.03 -34.35
CA SER A 225 -5.03 7.97 -33.35
C SER A 225 -6.44 8.08 -33.90
N GLN A 226 -6.65 7.74 -35.20
CA GLN A 226 -7.97 7.80 -35.83
C GLN A 226 -8.80 6.52 -35.64
N ILE A 227 -8.33 5.55 -34.87
CA ILE A 227 -9.11 4.33 -34.60
C ILE A 227 -10.37 4.67 -33.81
N ASP A 228 -11.47 3.98 -34.09
CA ASP A 228 -12.75 4.13 -33.39
C ASP A 228 -12.67 3.41 -32.00
N PRO A 229 -12.62 4.14 -30.87
CA PRO A 229 -12.48 3.51 -29.55
C PRO A 229 -13.79 2.91 -29.02
N THR A 230 -14.91 3.03 -29.75
CA THR A 230 -16.23 2.61 -29.26
C THR A 230 -16.56 1.14 -29.53
N ARG A 231 -15.58 0.35 -29.95
CA ARG A 231 -15.71 -1.10 -30.23
C ARG A 231 -14.43 -1.86 -29.91
N PRO A 232 -14.50 -3.19 -29.64
CA PRO A 232 -13.31 -4.03 -29.52
C PRO A 232 -12.78 -4.41 -30.91
N TYR A 233 -11.50 -4.76 -30.95
CA TYR A 233 -10.79 -5.20 -32.16
C TYR A 233 -10.09 -6.53 -31.89
N ARG A 234 -9.90 -7.34 -32.91
CA ARG A 234 -9.12 -8.56 -32.87
C ARG A 234 -7.73 -8.36 -33.46
N CYS A 235 -6.70 -8.59 -32.68
CA CYS A 235 -5.33 -8.57 -33.15
C CYS A 235 -4.86 -10.02 -33.33
N PHE A 236 -4.67 -10.43 -34.61
CA PHE A 236 -4.18 -11.78 -34.91
C PHE A 236 -2.67 -11.84 -34.80
N LEU A 237 -2.19 -12.94 -34.26
CA LEU A 237 -0.78 -13.27 -34.17
C LEU A 237 -0.28 -14.01 -35.42
N PRO A 238 1.03 -13.97 -35.71
CA PRO A 238 1.62 -14.78 -36.77
C PRO A 238 1.26 -16.25 -36.58
N PRO A 239 0.97 -16.97 -37.68
CA PRO A 239 0.67 -18.41 -37.60
C PRO A 239 1.91 -19.19 -37.15
N THR A 240 1.76 -20.05 -36.15
CA THR A 240 2.83 -20.95 -35.68
C THR A 240 3.01 -22.15 -36.61
N GLU A 241 1.91 -22.67 -37.17
CA GLU A 241 1.91 -23.79 -38.15
C GLU A 241 0.80 -23.59 -39.16
N ALA A 242 1.03 -24.09 -40.38
CA ALA A 242 0.03 -24.04 -41.44
C ALA A 242 -1.19 -24.91 -41.09
N GLY A 243 -2.39 -24.32 -41.11
CA GLY A 243 -3.65 -25.00 -40.86
C GLY A 243 -4.19 -24.99 -39.42
N GLN A 244 -3.46 -24.41 -38.47
CA GLN A 244 -4.00 -24.15 -37.12
C GLN A 244 -4.86 -22.89 -37.10
N PRO A 245 -5.87 -22.80 -36.19
CA PRO A 245 -6.59 -21.56 -35.97
C PRO A 245 -5.64 -20.43 -35.59
N ARG A 246 -5.83 -19.23 -36.19
CA ARG A 246 -4.99 -18.06 -35.85
C ARG A 246 -5.20 -17.68 -34.39
N ARG A 247 -4.11 -17.69 -33.59
CA ARG A 247 -4.11 -17.14 -32.23
C ARG A 247 -4.38 -15.65 -32.30
N HIS A 248 -5.01 -15.12 -31.30
CA HIS A 248 -5.33 -13.69 -31.23
C HIS A 248 -5.42 -13.20 -29.77
N VAL A 249 -5.31 -11.90 -29.63
CA VAL A 249 -5.67 -11.15 -28.40
C VAL A 249 -6.64 -10.06 -28.83
N ASP A 250 -7.74 -9.88 -28.11
CA ASP A 250 -8.68 -8.82 -28.39
C ASP A 250 -8.22 -7.50 -27.73
N ILE A 251 -8.38 -6.38 -28.44
CA ILE A 251 -7.84 -5.07 -28.06
C ILE A 251 -8.99 -4.10 -27.83
N PHE A 252 -8.98 -3.45 -26.68
CA PHE A 252 -9.80 -2.28 -26.41
C PHE A 252 -8.94 -1.02 -26.49
N PHE A 253 -9.41 -0.02 -27.24
CA PHE A 253 -8.81 1.30 -27.22
C PHE A 253 -9.68 2.23 -26.36
N TYR A 254 -9.04 2.97 -25.45
CA TYR A 254 -9.77 3.97 -24.70
C TYR A 254 -9.92 5.28 -25.49
N ASP A 255 -10.91 6.13 -25.15
CA ASP A 255 -11.03 7.48 -25.72
C ASP A 255 -9.88 8.36 -25.22
N GLY A 256 -8.89 8.60 -26.08
CA GLY A 256 -7.67 9.32 -25.72
C GLY A 256 -7.90 10.76 -25.25
N PRO A 257 -8.68 11.58 -25.98
CA PRO A 257 -9.03 12.93 -25.56
C PRO A 257 -9.71 13.02 -24.20
N ILE A 258 -10.70 12.16 -23.92
CA ILE A 258 -11.43 12.18 -22.65
C ILE A 258 -10.54 11.67 -21.51
N SER A 259 -9.80 10.59 -21.73
CA SER A 259 -8.87 10.04 -20.75
C SER A 259 -7.80 11.06 -20.36
N ARG A 260 -7.25 11.79 -21.33
CA ARG A 260 -6.33 12.90 -21.05
C ARG A 260 -6.99 14.03 -20.26
N ASP A 261 -8.25 14.37 -20.58
CA ASP A 261 -8.99 15.40 -19.87
C ASP A 261 -9.27 14.98 -18.42
N MET A 262 -9.49 13.68 -18.14
CA MET A 262 -9.59 13.12 -16.77
C MET A 262 -8.30 13.32 -15.98
N GLY A 263 -7.16 13.00 -16.55
CA GLY A 263 -5.86 13.11 -15.86
C GLY A 263 -5.38 14.55 -15.67
N PHE A 264 -5.60 15.43 -16.67
CA PHE A 264 -4.93 16.74 -16.73
C PHE A 264 -5.85 17.95 -16.72
N LYS A 265 -7.18 17.78 -16.81
CA LYS A 265 -8.18 18.85 -16.73
C LYS A 265 -9.18 18.61 -15.60
N ASP A 266 -10.05 19.56 -15.38
CA ASP A 266 -10.99 19.63 -14.27
C ASP A 266 -12.34 18.94 -14.53
N ILE A 267 -12.39 17.94 -15.42
CA ILE A 267 -13.67 17.30 -15.77
C ILE A 267 -14.26 16.44 -14.64
N LEU A 268 -13.43 16.03 -13.68
CA LEU A 268 -13.84 15.29 -12.47
C LEU A 268 -14.21 16.21 -11.30
N SER A 269 -14.32 17.54 -11.53
CA SER A 269 -14.77 18.49 -10.50
C SER A 269 -16.25 18.36 -10.16
N SER A 270 -17.07 17.83 -11.09
CA SER A 270 -18.47 17.46 -10.83
C SER A 270 -18.90 16.28 -11.71
N SER A 271 -19.87 15.54 -11.22
CA SER A 271 -20.48 14.40 -11.94
C SER A 271 -21.15 14.80 -13.25
N ASP A 272 -21.81 15.97 -13.30
CA ASP A 272 -22.46 16.47 -14.51
C ASP A 272 -21.45 16.88 -15.58
N HIS A 273 -20.37 17.54 -15.19
CA HIS A 273 -19.29 17.90 -16.09
C HIS A 273 -18.63 16.64 -16.69
N PHE A 274 -18.40 15.64 -15.85
CA PHE A 274 -17.87 14.35 -16.28
C PHE A 274 -18.83 13.63 -17.25
N ALA A 275 -20.11 13.52 -16.92
CA ALA A 275 -21.11 12.93 -17.81
C ALA A 275 -21.24 13.70 -19.12
N GLY A 276 -21.29 15.03 -19.08
CA GLY A 276 -21.35 15.88 -20.27
C GLY A 276 -20.15 15.66 -21.20
N ARG A 277 -18.95 15.44 -20.63
CA ARG A 277 -17.74 15.16 -21.42
C ARG A 277 -17.77 13.76 -22.02
N LEU A 278 -18.22 12.75 -21.29
CA LEU A 278 -18.40 11.38 -21.79
C LEU A 278 -19.47 11.33 -22.90
N GLY A 279 -20.56 12.11 -22.77
CA GLY A 279 -21.63 12.19 -23.76
C GLY A 279 -21.16 12.65 -25.14
N GLN A 280 -20.07 13.40 -25.24
CA GLN A 280 -19.48 13.82 -26.52
C GLN A 280 -18.88 12.65 -27.34
N ALA A 281 -18.58 11.52 -26.68
CA ALA A 281 -18.10 10.31 -27.35
C ALA A 281 -19.22 9.42 -27.90
N VAL A 282 -20.47 9.67 -27.54
CA VAL A 282 -21.62 8.90 -28.02
C VAL A 282 -21.82 9.12 -29.52
N ARG A 283 -21.78 8.03 -30.30
CA ARG A 283 -21.96 8.07 -31.74
C ARG A 283 -23.44 8.07 -32.11
N GLY A 284 -23.83 8.97 -33.02
CA GLY A 284 -25.19 9.07 -33.54
C GLY A 284 -25.45 8.22 -34.80
N ASP A 285 -24.65 7.19 -35.08
CA ASP A 285 -24.69 6.41 -36.32
C ASP A 285 -25.61 5.18 -36.24
N HIS A 286 -26.55 5.16 -35.31
CA HIS A 286 -27.59 4.11 -35.13
C HIS A 286 -27.04 2.68 -34.97
N ARG A 287 -25.79 2.51 -34.54
CA ARG A 287 -25.28 1.18 -34.18
C ARG A 287 -26.02 0.61 -32.96
N SER A 288 -26.22 -0.71 -32.95
CA SER A 288 -26.98 -1.40 -31.89
C SER A 288 -26.33 -1.31 -30.52
N THR A 289 -25.00 -1.17 -30.49
CA THR A 289 -24.23 -1.06 -29.26
C THR A 289 -22.95 -0.28 -29.48
N GLN A 290 -22.50 0.46 -28.48
CA GLN A 290 -21.23 1.16 -28.43
C GLN A 290 -20.67 1.22 -27.02
N LEU A 291 -19.36 1.15 -26.90
CA LEU A 291 -18.62 1.27 -25.64
C LEU A 291 -17.95 2.63 -25.54
N ILE A 292 -18.27 3.40 -24.53
CA ILE A 292 -17.47 4.55 -24.15
C ILE A 292 -16.43 4.04 -23.14
N SER A 293 -15.18 3.91 -23.58
CA SER A 293 -14.07 3.42 -22.78
C SER A 293 -13.12 4.55 -22.43
N VAL A 294 -12.83 4.74 -21.14
CA VAL A 294 -11.83 5.71 -20.67
C VAL A 294 -10.89 5.02 -19.67
N ALA A 295 -9.61 5.40 -19.70
CA ALA A 295 -8.59 4.85 -18.82
C ALA A 295 -7.68 5.96 -18.27
N THR A 296 -7.36 5.90 -16.99
CA THR A 296 -6.46 6.85 -16.31
C THR A 296 -5.74 6.14 -15.17
N ASP A 297 -4.69 6.78 -14.64
CA ASP A 297 -4.13 6.36 -13.37
C ASP A 297 -5.22 6.40 -12.30
N GLY A 298 -5.33 5.33 -11.51
CA GLY A 298 -6.37 5.20 -10.49
C GLY A 298 -6.26 6.27 -9.42
N GLU A 299 -5.04 6.72 -9.14
CA GLU A 299 -4.73 7.79 -8.20
C GLU A 299 -5.30 9.17 -8.62
N THR A 300 -5.78 9.29 -9.85
CA THR A 300 -6.58 10.43 -10.31
C THR A 300 -7.85 10.62 -9.47
N PHE A 301 -8.44 9.50 -8.99
CA PHE A 301 -9.65 9.52 -8.17
C PHE A 301 -9.34 9.72 -6.69
N GLY A 302 -8.81 10.88 -6.32
CA GLY A 302 -8.56 11.29 -4.94
C GLY A 302 -7.19 11.93 -4.74
N HIS A 303 -6.08 11.27 -5.06
CA HIS A 303 -4.74 11.82 -4.84
C HIS A 303 -4.40 12.95 -5.83
N HIS A 304 -4.48 12.71 -7.14
CA HIS A 304 -4.19 13.75 -8.12
C HIS A 304 -5.29 14.81 -8.21
N ARG A 305 -6.54 14.43 -7.92
CA ARG A 305 -7.72 15.30 -7.96
C ARG A 305 -8.58 15.05 -6.73
N HIS A 306 -8.43 15.90 -5.72
CA HIS A 306 -9.20 15.82 -4.49
C HIS A 306 -10.71 15.92 -4.78
N GLY A 307 -11.50 15.00 -4.20
CA GLY A 307 -12.95 14.93 -4.38
C GLY A 307 -13.42 14.25 -5.67
N ALA A 308 -12.49 13.85 -6.56
CA ALA A 308 -12.85 13.14 -7.79
C ALA A 308 -13.51 11.78 -7.54
N GLU A 309 -13.19 11.13 -6.42
CA GLU A 309 -13.83 9.89 -5.98
C GLU A 309 -15.32 10.08 -5.69
N LYS A 310 -15.72 11.24 -5.13
CA LYS A 310 -17.11 11.59 -4.85
C LYS A 310 -17.88 11.91 -6.14
N ALA A 311 -17.25 12.68 -7.04
CA ALA A 311 -17.83 12.98 -8.34
C ALA A 311 -18.04 11.70 -9.16
N LEU A 312 -17.07 10.78 -9.16
CA LEU A 312 -17.18 9.45 -9.75
C LEU A 312 -18.36 8.68 -9.15
N THR A 313 -18.43 8.61 -7.80
CA THR A 313 -19.49 7.89 -7.08
C THR A 313 -20.87 8.37 -7.49
N TYR A 314 -21.10 9.69 -7.45
CA TYR A 314 -22.40 10.24 -7.83
C TYR A 314 -22.73 10.03 -9.32
N ALA A 315 -21.72 10.11 -10.18
CA ALA A 315 -21.88 9.83 -11.61
C ALA A 315 -22.32 8.39 -11.86
N VAL A 316 -21.66 7.40 -11.24
CA VAL A 316 -21.97 5.97 -11.46
C VAL A 316 -23.25 5.51 -10.79
N THR A 317 -23.68 6.15 -9.69
CA THR A 317 -24.90 5.74 -8.97
C THR A 317 -26.15 6.45 -9.45
N GLU A 318 -26.01 7.67 -9.96
CA GLU A 318 -27.18 8.52 -10.30
C GLU A 318 -27.16 8.99 -11.76
N VAL A 319 -26.12 9.72 -12.19
CA VAL A 319 -26.13 10.49 -13.43
C VAL A 319 -26.16 9.60 -14.67
N PHE A 320 -25.34 8.55 -14.72
CA PHE A 320 -25.24 7.70 -15.92
C PHE A 320 -26.52 6.92 -16.19
N ALA A 321 -27.21 6.46 -15.13
CA ALA A 321 -28.52 5.81 -15.28
C ALA A 321 -29.58 6.74 -15.85
N GLN A 322 -29.58 8.03 -15.44
CA GLN A 322 -30.49 9.05 -15.98
C GLN A 322 -30.24 9.34 -17.46
N GLN A 323 -29.00 9.17 -17.94
CA GLN A 323 -28.66 9.27 -19.36
C GLN A 323 -29.01 8.01 -20.16
N GLY A 324 -29.51 6.95 -19.51
CA GLY A 324 -29.77 5.65 -20.13
C GLY A 324 -28.50 4.86 -20.49
N TRP A 325 -27.38 5.15 -19.85
CA TRP A 325 -26.10 4.46 -20.07
C TRP A 325 -25.94 3.29 -19.12
N THR A 326 -25.35 2.21 -19.61
CA THR A 326 -25.11 0.98 -18.84
C THR A 326 -23.62 0.87 -18.45
N ILE A 327 -23.35 0.84 -17.14
CA ILE A 327 -22.00 0.60 -16.65
C ILE A 327 -21.64 -0.87 -16.84
N THR A 328 -20.45 -1.12 -17.38
CA THR A 328 -19.92 -2.45 -17.69
C THR A 328 -18.41 -2.54 -17.45
N ASN A 329 -17.85 -3.73 -17.65
CA ASN A 329 -16.42 -3.93 -17.81
C ASN A 329 -16.08 -4.53 -19.17
N TYR A 330 -14.79 -4.62 -19.47
CA TYR A 330 -14.32 -5.08 -20.79
C TYR A 330 -14.71 -6.52 -21.10
N ALA A 331 -14.58 -7.42 -20.13
CA ALA A 331 -14.89 -8.84 -20.31
C ALA A 331 -16.39 -9.05 -20.58
N HIS A 332 -17.26 -8.41 -19.80
CA HIS A 332 -18.69 -8.45 -20.01
C HIS A 332 -19.10 -7.86 -21.37
N TYR A 333 -18.56 -6.68 -21.73
CA TYR A 333 -18.84 -6.08 -23.03
C TYR A 333 -18.37 -6.96 -24.19
N LEU A 334 -17.20 -7.58 -24.07
CA LEU A 334 -16.67 -8.52 -25.06
C LEU A 334 -17.57 -9.73 -25.26
N SER A 335 -18.24 -10.22 -24.21
CA SER A 335 -19.21 -11.33 -24.29
C SER A 335 -20.50 -10.92 -25.02
N LEU A 336 -20.92 -9.65 -24.90
CA LEU A 336 -22.12 -9.12 -25.55
C LEU A 336 -21.86 -8.69 -27.01
N SER A 337 -20.68 -8.15 -27.28
CA SER A 337 -20.29 -7.58 -28.57
C SER A 337 -18.89 -8.06 -28.98
N PRO A 338 -18.77 -9.26 -29.54
CA PRO A 338 -17.49 -9.77 -30.05
C PRO A 338 -16.89 -8.88 -31.13
N PRO A 339 -15.56 -8.86 -31.30
CA PRO A 339 -14.90 -8.04 -32.30
C PRO A 339 -15.37 -8.38 -33.72
N THR A 340 -15.74 -7.33 -34.46
CA THR A 340 -16.10 -7.40 -35.87
C THR A 340 -15.07 -6.72 -36.77
N TRP A 341 -13.96 -6.27 -36.17
CA TRP A 341 -12.85 -5.60 -36.83
C TRP A 341 -11.52 -6.22 -36.41
N GLU A 342 -10.59 -6.35 -37.37
CA GLU A 342 -9.19 -6.71 -37.17
C GLU A 342 -8.36 -5.44 -37.01
N VAL A 343 -7.33 -5.49 -36.15
CA VAL A 343 -6.36 -4.40 -35.99
C VAL A 343 -4.94 -4.96 -36.05
N GLU A 344 -4.05 -4.19 -36.67
CA GLU A 344 -2.61 -4.33 -36.53
C GLU A 344 -2.07 -3.18 -35.68
N LEU A 345 -1.23 -3.52 -34.71
CA LEU A 345 -0.57 -2.57 -33.82
C LEU A 345 0.76 -2.10 -34.44
N LYS A 346 1.25 -0.96 -33.99
CA LYS A 346 2.64 -0.55 -34.23
C LYS A 346 3.58 -1.61 -33.68
N PRO A 347 4.75 -1.84 -34.27
CA PRO A 347 5.63 -2.95 -33.91
C PRO A 347 6.05 -2.97 -32.44
N VAL A 348 6.39 -1.78 -31.88
CA VAL A 348 6.66 -1.55 -30.46
C VAL A 348 6.09 -0.20 -30.07
N THR A 349 5.28 -0.16 -29.04
CA THR A 349 4.56 1.06 -28.71
C THR A 349 4.15 1.13 -27.23
N ALA A 350 3.96 2.34 -26.71
CA ALA A 350 3.48 2.62 -25.34
C ALA A 350 2.65 3.90 -25.33
N TRP A 351 1.84 4.14 -24.28
CA TRP A 351 0.98 5.34 -24.22
C TRP A 351 1.74 6.62 -23.89
N SER A 352 2.86 6.53 -23.15
CA SER A 352 3.61 7.66 -22.62
C SER A 352 4.94 7.94 -23.33
N CYS A 353 5.23 7.22 -24.42
CA CYS A 353 6.42 7.44 -25.22
C CYS A 353 6.10 7.45 -26.73
N ALA A 354 6.35 8.59 -27.40
CA ALA A 354 6.17 8.70 -28.85
C ALA A 354 7.19 7.90 -29.67
N HIS A 355 8.30 7.45 -29.05
CA HIS A 355 9.40 6.70 -29.65
C HIS A 355 9.32 5.20 -29.32
N GLY A 356 8.11 4.66 -29.20
CA GLY A 356 7.90 3.27 -28.82
C GLY A 356 8.07 3.04 -27.30
N VAL A 357 9.21 2.47 -26.89
CA VAL A 357 9.54 2.21 -25.47
C VAL A 357 10.88 2.83 -25.04
N ASP A 358 11.40 3.78 -25.82
CA ASP A 358 12.73 4.37 -25.58
C ASP A 358 12.83 5.12 -24.23
N ARG A 359 11.70 5.55 -23.66
CA ARG A 359 11.69 6.12 -22.31
C ARG A 359 12.36 5.21 -21.27
N TRP A 360 12.34 3.90 -21.47
CA TRP A 360 12.87 2.90 -20.53
C TRP A 360 14.18 2.28 -20.98
N GLN A 361 14.80 2.82 -22.00
CA GLN A 361 16.09 2.34 -22.49
C GLN A 361 17.01 3.39 -23.11
N ASP A 362 16.51 4.60 -23.44
CA ASP A 362 17.29 5.58 -24.22
C ASP A 362 16.92 7.03 -23.88
N ASP A 363 17.73 7.97 -24.41
CA ASP A 363 17.50 9.41 -24.35
C ASP A 363 16.46 9.82 -25.41
N CYS A 364 15.18 9.62 -25.13
CA CYS A 364 14.10 9.88 -26.08
C CYS A 364 13.53 11.30 -26.02
N GLY A 365 13.91 12.11 -25.05
CA GLY A 365 13.35 13.44 -24.84
C GLY A 365 11.90 13.48 -24.34
N CYS A 366 11.25 12.34 -24.10
CA CYS A 366 9.92 12.27 -23.50
C CYS A 366 9.97 12.53 -21.99
N GLY A 367 10.29 13.75 -21.60
CA GLY A 367 10.38 14.21 -20.21
C GLY A 367 9.59 15.50 -20.00
N GLY A 368 9.38 15.87 -18.73
CA GLY A 368 8.47 16.97 -18.37
C GLY A 368 9.03 18.38 -18.45
N GLY A 369 10.33 18.61 -18.68
CA GLY A 369 10.86 19.95 -18.43
C GLY A 369 11.94 20.48 -19.35
N HIS A 370 12.55 19.69 -20.21
CA HIS A 370 13.66 20.08 -21.09
C HIS A 370 14.92 20.62 -20.37
N VAL A 371 14.97 20.60 -19.04
CA VAL A 371 16.09 21.11 -18.24
C VAL A 371 17.18 20.03 -18.04
N TRP A 372 16.75 18.80 -17.91
CA TRP A 372 17.61 17.64 -17.64
C TRP A 372 17.66 16.70 -18.85
N HIS A 373 18.85 16.13 -19.12
CA HIS A 373 19.02 15.08 -20.13
C HIS A 373 18.62 13.71 -19.58
N GLN A 374 18.41 12.76 -20.49
CA GLN A 374 18.06 11.37 -20.16
C GLN A 374 19.17 10.40 -20.64
N GLN A 375 20.38 10.90 -20.88
CA GLN A 375 21.51 10.13 -21.40
C GLN A 375 21.97 9.00 -20.48
N TRP A 376 21.60 9.05 -19.21
CA TRP A 376 21.88 8.00 -18.25
C TRP A 376 21.12 6.69 -18.53
N ARG A 377 19.99 6.73 -19.25
CA ARG A 377 19.12 5.57 -19.45
C ARG A 377 19.78 4.45 -20.23
N ARG A 378 20.42 4.72 -21.36
CA ARG A 378 21.07 3.68 -22.16
C ARG A 378 22.23 3.01 -21.39
N PRO A 379 23.19 3.71 -20.81
CA PRO A 379 24.23 3.08 -20.02
C PRO A 379 23.71 2.31 -18.80
N LEU A 380 22.67 2.81 -18.13
CA LEU A 380 22.01 2.08 -17.04
C LEU A 380 21.38 0.79 -17.57
N ARG A 381 20.67 0.85 -18.68
CA ARG A 381 20.05 -0.33 -19.29
C ARG A 381 21.10 -1.38 -19.65
N ASP A 382 22.19 -0.99 -20.29
CA ASP A 382 23.29 -1.88 -20.67
C ASP A 382 23.97 -2.49 -19.43
N ALA A 383 24.12 -1.72 -18.34
CA ALA A 383 24.68 -2.21 -17.08
C ALA A 383 23.76 -3.27 -16.42
N LEU A 384 22.45 -3.00 -16.36
CA LEU A 384 21.47 -3.93 -15.76
C LEU A 384 21.26 -5.17 -16.65
N ASP A 385 21.26 -5.05 -17.97
CA ASP A 385 21.17 -6.20 -18.88
C ASP A 385 22.40 -7.11 -18.75
N TRP A 386 23.61 -6.54 -18.67
CA TRP A 386 24.81 -7.30 -18.35
C TRP A 386 24.68 -8.00 -16.99
N LEU A 387 24.23 -7.30 -15.94
CA LEU A 387 24.06 -7.88 -14.62
C LEU A 387 23.05 -9.02 -14.65
N ARG A 388 21.89 -8.84 -15.27
CA ARG A 388 20.86 -9.88 -15.44
C ARG A 388 21.47 -11.14 -16.06
N ASP A 389 22.29 -11.00 -17.11
CA ASP A 389 22.89 -12.12 -17.82
C ASP A 389 23.88 -12.85 -16.89
N GLN A 390 24.71 -12.12 -16.13
CA GLN A 390 25.60 -12.74 -15.12
C GLN A 390 24.81 -13.49 -14.02
N LEU A 391 23.73 -12.88 -13.52
CA LEU A 391 22.85 -13.52 -12.54
C LEU A 391 22.13 -14.75 -13.11
N THR A 392 21.84 -14.75 -14.40
CA THR A 392 21.29 -15.92 -15.10
C THR A 392 22.30 -17.06 -15.14
N ASP A 393 23.55 -16.76 -15.48
CA ASP A 393 24.64 -17.76 -15.50
C ASP A 393 24.86 -18.38 -14.10
N VAL A 394 24.83 -17.55 -13.05
CA VAL A 394 24.88 -18.02 -11.66
C VAL A 394 23.68 -18.93 -11.35
N TYR A 395 22.47 -18.50 -11.70
CA TYR A 395 21.26 -19.27 -11.46
C TYR A 395 21.28 -20.63 -12.16
N GLU A 396 21.69 -20.67 -13.44
CA GLU A 396 21.77 -21.91 -14.21
C GLU A 396 22.86 -22.82 -13.69
N SER A 397 24.06 -22.32 -13.36
CA SER A 397 25.19 -23.13 -12.92
C SER A 397 25.02 -23.72 -11.51
N HIS A 398 24.52 -22.93 -10.56
CA HIS A 398 24.37 -23.37 -9.16
C HIS A 398 23.00 -24.01 -8.92
N GLY A 399 21.93 -23.44 -9.48
CA GLY A 399 20.57 -23.91 -9.28
C GLY A 399 20.30 -25.29 -9.91
N SER A 400 20.97 -25.66 -11.01
CA SER A 400 20.81 -26.95 -11.68
C SER A 400 21.11 -28.18 -10.79
N ARG A 401 21.86 -27.98 -9.71
CA ARG A 401 22.13 -29.04 -8.73
C ARG A 401 21.04 -29.15 -7.67
N LEU A 402 20.30 -28.07 -7.42
CA LEU A 402 19.34 -27.95 -6.31
C LEU A 402 17.90 -28.13 -6.77
N LEU A 403 17.58 -27.71 -8.01
CA LEU A 403 16.22 -27.66 -8.55
C LEU A 403 16.07 -28.56 -9.77
N LYS A 404 14.94 -29.27 -9.90
CA LYS A 404 14.64 -30.19 -11.02
C LYS A 404 14.56 -29.46 -12.36
N ASP A 405 13.81 -28.35 -12.39
CA ASP A 405 13.63 -27.46 -13.51
C ASP A 405 13.70 -26.04 -12.99
N LEU A 406 14.78 -25.34 -13.34
CA LEU A 406 15.09 -24.02 -12.84
C LEU A 406 14.00 -22.98 -13.15
N TRP A 407 13.57 -22.99 -14.41
CA TRP A 407 12.65 -21.96 -14.90
C TRP A 407 11.20 -22.21 -14.46
N GLN A 408 10.81 -23.48 -14.32
CA GLN A 408 9.54 -23.81 -13.69
C GLN A 408 9.54 -23.49 -12.20
N ALA A 409 10.65 -23.75 -11.48
CA ALA A 409 10.79 -23.35 -10.08
C ALA A 409 10.67 -21.83 -9.91
N ARG A 410 11.38 -21.03 -10.76
CA ARG A 410 11.23 -19.56 -10.76
C ARG A 410 9.80 -19.15 -11.04
N ASN A 411 9.14 -19.73 -12.01
CA ASN A 411 7.75 -19.40 -12.34
C ASN A 411 6.78 -19.73 -11.20
N ALA A 412 7.03 -20.79 -10.44
CA ALA A 412 6.22 -21.19 -9.28
C ALA A 412 6.54 -20.40 -8.02
N TYR A 413 7.70 -19.71 -7.95
CA TYR A 413 8.20 -19.06 -6.73
C TYR A 413 7.30 -17.93 -6.21
N VAL A 414 6.41 -17.39 -7.02
CA VAL A 414 5.41 -16.40 -6.59
C VAL A 414 4.53 -16.91 -5.43
N SER A 415 4.30 -18.22 -5.33
CA SER A 415 3.58 -18.83 -4.20
C SER A 415 4.33 -18.62 -2.88
N VAL A 416 5.66 -18.73 -2.90
CA VAL A 416 6.52 -18.49 -1.73
C VAL A 416 6.65 -16.99 -1.44
N ILE A 417 6.74 -16.12 -2.48
CA ILE A 417 6.74 -14.66 -2.30
C ILE A 417 5.49 -14.20 -1.55
N ARG A 418 4.33 -14.81 -1.84
CA ARG A 418 3.05 -14.47 -1.21
C ARG A 418 2.89 -15.05 0.19
N ASP A 419 3.37 -16.27 0.40
CA ASP A 419 3.29 -16.96 1.69
C ASP A 419 4.62 -17.66 1.99
N ARG A 420 5.41 -17.07 2.89
CA ARG A 420 6.71 -17.57 3.33
C ARG A 420 6.62 -18.56 4.49
N GLY A 421 5.42 -18.98 4.86
CA GLY A 421 5.19 -19.98 5.91
C GLY A 421 5.80 -21.33 5.56
N ASP A 422 6.14 -22.11 6.60
CA ASP A 422 6.80 -23.41 6.43
C ASP A 422 6.00 -24.40 5.58
N SER A 423 4.67 -24.33 5.63
CA SER A 423 3.79 -25.16 4.79
C SER A 423 3.99 -24.88 3.31
N SER A 424 3.96 -23.62 2.91
CA SER A 424 4.15 -23.18 1.52
C SER A 424 5.55 -23.47 1.02
N LEU A 425 6.58 -23.21 1.84
CA LEU A 425 7.97 -23.53 1.52
C LEU A 425 8.17 -25.06 1.31
N ASN A 426 7.64 -25.89 2.21
CA ASN A 426 7.76 -27.33 2.10
C ASN A 426 7.02 -27.86 0.84
N ALA A 427 5.85 -27.37 0.54
CA ALA A 427 5.11 -27.72 -0.69
C ALA A 427 5.91 -27.34 -1.94
N PHE A 428 6.52 -26.14 -1.94
CA PHE A 428 7.38 -25.68 -3.03
C PHE A 428 8.58 -26.63 -3.23
N PHE A 429 9.33 -26.94 -2.16
CA PHE A 429 10.50 -27.80 -2.24
C PHE A 429 10.14 -29.22 -2.62
N GLN A 430 9.06 -29.83 -2.09
CA GLN A 430 8.58 -31.15 -2.50
C GLN A 430 8.38 -31.26 -4.00
N THR A 431 7.92 -30.19 -4.63
CA THR A 431 7.67 -30.16 -6.07
C THR A 431 8.94 -29.91 -6.88
N HIS A 432 9.77 -28.96 -6.45
CA HIS A 432 10.83 -28.39 -7.28
C HIS A 432 12.26 -28.77 -6.91
N GLN A 433 12.53 -29.30 -5.69
CA GLN A 433 13.89 -29.74 -5.32
C GLN A 433 14.33 -30.96 -6.13
N ALA A 434 15.62 -31.02 -6.52
CA ALA A 434 16.18 -32.11 -7.31
C ALA A 434 16.25 -33.42 -6.49
N TYR A 435 16.53 -33.31 -5.19
CA TYR A 435 16.57 -34.37 -4.17
C TYR A 435 16.18 -33.75 -2.83
N ASP A 436 16.20 -34.52 -1.75
CA ASP A 436 15.88 -33.98 -0.43
C ASP A 436 17.03 -33.08 0.07
N LEU A 437 16.86 -31.76 -0.09
CA LEU A 437 17.86 -30.75 0.24
C LEU A 437 18.00 -30.61 1.75
N ASN A 438 19.25 -30.55 2.22
CA ASN A 438 19.55 -30.17 3.59
C ASN A 438 19.28 -28.65 3.84
N PRO A 439 19.26 -28.18 5.10
CA PRO A 439 18.95 -26.79 5.41
C PRO A 439 19.82 -25.75 4.70
N ALA A 440 21.13 -25.98 4.56
CA ALA A 440 22.05 -25.06 3.87
C ALA A 440 21.76 -25.01 2.36
N GLU A 441 21.52 -26.18 1.75
CA GLU A 441 21.14 -26.26 0.33
C GLU A 441 19.78 -25.60 0.06
N ARG A 442 18.82 -25.68 0.98
CA ARG A 442 17.54 -24.95 0.90
C ARG A 442 17.76 -23.44 0.96
N THR A 443 18.65 -22.97 1.86
CA THR A 443 19.04 -21.56 1.94
C THR A 443 19.64 -21.08 0.63
N ASP A 444 20.55 -21.83 0.02
CA ASP A 444 21.16 -21.46 -1.25
C ASP A 444 20.16 -21.46 -2.40
N ALA A 445 19.22 -22.43 -2.42
CA ALA A 445 18.13 -22.41 -3.40
C ALA A 445 17.22 -21.19 -3.25
N LEU A 446 16.90 -20.76 -2.02
CA LEU A 446 16.13 -19.56 -1.76
C LEU A 446 16.90 -18.29 -2.13
N ARG A 447 18.21 -18.22 -1.83
CA ARG A 447 19.07 -17.12 -2.26
C ARG A 447 19.07 -16.94 -3.77
N LEU A 448 19.18 -18.04 -4.51
CA LEU A 448 19.14 -18.04 -5.99
C LEU A 448 17.78 -17.55 -6.52
N LEU A 449 16.68 -17.98 -5.90
CA LEU A 449 15.32 -17.54 -6.29
C LEU A 449 15.04 -16.08 -5.94
N GLU A 450 15.51 -15.60 -4.77
CA GLU A 450 15.44 -14.18 -4.40
C GLU A 450 16.36 -13.31 -5.29
N MET A 451 17.53 -13.81 -5.64
CA MET A 451 18.40 -13.16 -6.63
C MET A 451 17.66 -12.94 -7.95
N GLN A 452 16.94 -13.95 -8.46
CA GLN A 452 16.11 -13.82 -9.65
C GLN A 452 14.92 -12.87 -9.44
N ARG A 453 14.31 -12.86 -8.26
CA ARG A 453 13.25 -11.89 -7.91
C ARG A 453 13.78 -10.45 -7.97
N HIS A 454 14.92 -10.18 -7.39
CA HIS A 454 15.55 -8.85 -7.41
C HIS A 454 16.02 -8.46 -8.82
N ALA A 455 16.50 -9.41 -9.62
CA ALA A 455 16.83 -9.20 -11.03
C ALA A 455 15.61 -8.78 -11.87
N LEU A 456 14.40 -9.23 -11.52
CA LEU A 456 13.17 -8.74 -12.14
C LEU A 456 12.74 -7.37 -11.61
N LEU A 457 12.87 -7.12 -10.31
CA LEU A 457 12.51 -5.85 -9.66
C LEU A 457 13.35 -4.67 -10.17
N MET A 458 14.61 -4.86 -10.55
CA MET A 458 15.46 -3.80 -11.08
C MET A 458 14.98 -3.22 -12.43
N TYR A 459 13.96 -3.85 -13.06
CA TYR A 459 13.34 -3.39 -14.30
C TYR A 459 11.95 -2.75 -14.09
N THR A 460 11.54 -2.52 -12.85
CA THR A 460 10.29 -1.82 -12.55
C THR A 460 10.23 -0.48 -13.28
N SER A 461 9.15 -0.22 -14.02
CA SER A 461 9.05 0.90 -14.98
C SER A 461 9.27 2.28 -14.37
N CYS A 462 8.84 2.49 -13.12
CA CYS A 462 8.98 3.78 -12.42
C CYS A 462 10.43 4.21 -12.22
N GLY A 463 11.37 3.27 -12.08
CA GLY A 463 12.79 3.58 -11.96
C GLY A 463 13.39 4.27 -13.20
N TRP A 464 12.70 4.18 -14.34
CA TRP A 464 13.11 4.72 -15.63
C TRP A 464 12.27 5.91 -16.09
N PHE A 465 11.10 6.13 -15.47
CA PHE A 465 10.09 7.07 -15.96
C PHE A 465 10.56 8.52 -15.85
N PHE A 466 11.21 8.88 -14.75
CA PHE A 466 11.63 10.24 -14.45
C PHE A 466 12.96 10.61 -15.13
N GLU A 467 13.37 11.87 -15.00
CA GLU A 467 14.47 12.47 -15.77
C GLU A 467 15.83 12.29 -15.11
N GLU A 468 15.89 11.81 -13.84
CA GLU A 468 17.15 11.73 -13.08
C GLU A 468 17.29 10.40 -12.35
N ILE A 469 18.46 9.78 -12.50
CA ILE A 469 18.81 8.46 -11.93
C ILE A 469 18.86 8.46 -10.39
N SER A 470 19.20 9.59 -9.76
CA SER A 470 19.31 9.73 -8.30
C SER A 470 17.96 9.92 -7.59
N ARG A 471 16.85 9.96 -8.31
CA ARG A 471 15.51 9.99 -7.72
C ARG A 471 15.24 8.70 -6.92
N PRO A 472 14.31 8.75 -5.96
CA PRO A 472 13.98 7.57 -5.13
C PRO A 472 13.69 6.32 -5.95
N GLU A 473 12.97 6.45 -7.08
CA GLU A 473 12.60 5.33 -7.93
C GLU A 473 13.81 4.74 -8.68
N GLY A 474 14.72 5.61 -9.17
CA GLY A 474 15.99 5.21 -9.80
C GLY A 474 16.93 4.56 -8.77
N THR A 475 17.03 5.15 -7.58
CA THR A 475 17.81 4.57 -6.47
C THR A 475 17.27 3.21 -6.05
N GLN A 476 15.93 3.04 -6.05
CA GLN A 476 15.29 1.79 -5.64
C GLN A 476 15.65 0.62 -6.59
N ILE A 477 15.62 0.84 -7.92
CA ILE A 477 16.03 -0.23 -8.86
C ILE A 477 17.53 -0.58 -8.71
N LEU A 478 18.36 0.40 -8.38
CA LEU A 478 19.78 0.16 -8.07
C LEU A 478 19.96 -0.61 -6.75
N ARG A 479 19.12 -0.39 -5.72
CA ARG A 479 19.12 -1.19 -4.50
C ARG A 479 18.78 -2.65 -4.78
N TYR A 480 17.81 -2.92 -5.67
CA TYR A 480 17.49 -4.29 -6.09
C TYR A 480 18.65 -4.94 -6.85
N ALA A 481 19.34 -4.20 -7.71
CA ALA A 481 20.54 -4.68 -8.37
C ALA A 481 21.65 -5.00 -7.35
N GLY A 482 21.88 -4.13 -6.36
CA GLY A 482 22.84 -4.36 -5.27
C GLY A 482 22.54 -5.63 -4.48
N ARG A 483 21.25 -5.84 -4.09
CA ARG A 483 20.87 -7.05 -3.35
C ARG A 483 21.00 -8.33 -4.21
N ALA A 484 20.70 -8.26 -5.49
CA ALA A 484 20.93 -9.39 -6.39
C ALA A 484 22.42 -9.75 -6.51
N ILE A 485 23.31 -8.75 -6.54
CA ILE A 485 24.79 -8.93 -6.53
C ILE A 485 25.23 -9.61 -5.23
N GLU A 486 24.77 -9.16 -4.08
CA GLU A 486 25.10 -9.76 -2.78
C GLU A 486 24.69 -11.25 -2.74
N LEU A 487 23.44 -11.57 -3.10
CA LEU A 487 22.94 -12.94 -3.11
C LEU A 487 23.74 -13.83 -4.07
N ALA A 488 24.17 -13.31 -5.22
CA ALA A 488 25.07 -14.02 -6.14
C ALA A 488 26.45 -14.28 -5.49
N GLY A 489 26.98 -13.31 -4.78
CA GLY A 489 28.22 -13.43 -4.02
C GLY A 489 28.15 -14.48 -2.91
N GLU A 490 27.04 -14.51 -2.16
CA GLU A 490 26.81 -15.47 -1.08
C GLU A 490 26.76 -16.92 -1.57
N VAL A 491 26.21 -17.19 -2.78
CA VAL A 491 26.10 -18.54 -3.33
C VAL A 491 27.30 -18.95 -4.16
N ALA A 492 27.80 -18.05 -5.02
CA ALA A 492 28.82 -18.38 -6.02
C ALA A 492 30.22 -17.87 -5.68
N GLY A 493 30.36 -17.03 -4.63
CA GLY A 493 31.63 -16.40 -4.27
C GLY A 493 32.13 -15.38 -5.31
N LEU A 494 31.24 -14.86 -6.17
CA LEU A 494 31.57 -13.92 -7.23
C LEU A 494 31.49 -12.47 -6.75
N CYS A 495 32.40 -11.63 -7.20
CA CYS A 495 32.38 -10.19 -6.97
C CYS A 495 31.95 -9.49 -8.28
N LEU A 496 30.65 -9.24 -8.43
CA LEU A 496 30.09 -8.56 -9.61
C LEU A 496 30.00 -7.04 -9.45
N GLU A 497 30.16 -6.54 -8.23
CA GLU A 497 29.88 -5.14 -7.88
C GLU A 497 30.85 -4.17 -8.58
N ASP A 498 32.16 -4.47 -8.60
CA ASP A 498 33.15 -3.58 -9.19
C ASP A 498 32.91 -3.36 -10.69
N GLU A 499 32.61 -4.43 -11.43
CA GLU A 499 32.31 -4.34 -12.86
C GLU A 499 30.95 -3.63 -13.10
N PHE A 500 29.95 -3.86 -12.24
CA PHE A 500 28.68 -3.16 -12.31
C PHE A 500 28.87 -1.65 -12.10
N ILE A 501 29.63 -1.25 -11.10
CA ILE A 501 29.97 0.16 -10.82
C ILE A 501 30.72 0.77 -12.01
N ALA A 502 31.67 0.06 -12.61
CA ALA A 502 32.41 0.54 -13.77
C ALA A 502 31.50 0.79 -14.99
N ARG A 503 30.44 -0.01 -15.14
CA ARG A 503 29.42 0.21 -16.19
C ARG A 503 28.52 1.39 -15.87
N LEU A 504 28.10 1.55 -14.60
CA LEU A 504 27.31 2.68 -14.13
C LEU A 504 28.04 4.03 -14.26
N ASP A 505 29.38 4.03 -14.28
CA ASP A 505 30.16 5.25 -14.46
C ASP A 505 29.93 5.92 -15.83
N ARG A 506 29.40 5.19 -16.79
CA ARG A 506 29.02 5.71 -18.11
C ARG A 506 27.66 6.40 -18.12
N ALA A 507 26.85 6.30 -17.05
CA ALA A 507 25.54 6.89 -16.94
C ALA A 507 25.63 8.29 -16.29
N PRO A 508 25.58 9.41 -17.04
CA PRO A 508 25.75 10.73 -16.46
C PRO A 508 24.51 11.13 -15.64
N SER A 509 24.71 11.61 -14.42
CA SER A 509 23.67 12.22 -13.60
C SER A 509 23.56 13.71 -13.89
N ASN A 510 22.33 14.25 -13.84
CA ASN A 510 22.12 15.71 -13.91
C ASN A 510 22.44 16.42 -12.58
N VAL A 511 22.73 15.68 -11.52
CA VAL A 511 23.04 16.23 -10.20
C VAL A 511 24.56 16.20 -10.00
N ASP A 512 25.18 17.37 -9.92
CA ASP A 512 26.65 17.54 -9.81
C ASP A 512 27.28 16.77 -8.66
N GLN A 513 26.57 16.57 -7.56
CA GLN A 513 27.04 15.82 -6.40
C GLN A 513 27.40 14.37 -6.76
N PHE A 514 26.62 13.74 -7.62
CA PHE A 514 26.80 12.33 -7.98
C PHE A 514 27.65 12.15 -9.22
N LYS A 515 27.60 13.08 -10.18
CA LYS A 515 28.26 13.06 -11.47
C LYS A 515 27.81 11.93 -12.40
N THR A 516 27.79 10.68 -11.90
CA THR A 516 27.45 9.48 -12.66
C THR A 516 26.60 8.53 -11.84
N GLY A 517 25.98 7.52 -12.48
CA GLY A 517 25.29 6.42 -11.82
C GLY A 517 26.15 5.66 -10.83
N ALA A 518 27.49 5.58 -11.06
CA ALA A 518 28.43 5.02 -10.09
C ALA A 518 28.50 5.85 -8.80
N GLY A 519 28.44 7.18 -8.92
CA GLY A 519 28.34 8.08 -7.75
C GLY A 519 27.04 7.93 -7.00
N VAL A 520 25.92 7.81 -7.71
CA VAL A 520 24.61 7.51 -7.12
C VAL A 520 24.64 6.17 -6.37
N TYR A 521 25.16 5.12 -7.01
CA TYR A 521 25.23 3.78 -6.40
C TYR A 521 26.08 3.78 -5.12
N ARG A 522 27.29 4.35 -5.13
CA ARG A 522 28.16 4.38 -3.95
C ARG A 522 27.58 5.19 -2.81
N GLN A 523 26.93 6.35 -3.09
CA GLN A 523 26.46 7.27 -2.05
C GLN A 523 25.07 6.92 -1.52
N LEU A 524 24.19 6.33 -2.33
CA LEU A 524 22.78 6.09 -1.96
C LEU A 524 22.42 4.60 -1.87
N VAL A 525 23.23 3.70 -2.41
CA VAL A 525 22.96 2.25 -2.39
C VAL A 525 23.95 1.53 -1.50
N SER A 526 25.25 1.49 -1.85
CA SER A 526 26.25 0.76 -1.05
C SER A 526 26.31 1.23 0.40
N SER A 527 26.14 2.54 0.64
CA SER A 527 26.11 3.10 2.01
C SER A 527 24.86 2.74 2.83
N SER A 528 23.81 2.24 2.17
CA SER A 528 22.52 1.89 2.80
C SER A 528 22.27 0.37 2.87
N GLN A 529 23.21 -0.45 2.42
CA GLN A 529 23.16 -1.91 2.57
C GLN A 529 23.23 -2.31 4.02
N ILE A 530 22.43 -3.29 4.42
CA ILE A 530 22.26 -3.71 5.81
C ILE A 530 22.82 -5.11 6.00
N SER A 531 23.87 -5.23 6.81
CA SER A 531 24.43 -6.53 7.17
C SER A 531 23.68 -7.20 8.33
N LEU A 532 23.82 -8.51 8.46
CA LEU A 532 23.26 -9.28 9.60
C LEU A 532 23.81 -8.79 10.94
N GLU A 533 25.07 -8.37 10.97
CA GLU A 533 25.70 -7.77 12.15
C GLU A 533 25.05 -6.43 12.51
N GLN A 534 24.61 -5.64 11.54
CA GLN A 534 23.89 -4.39 11.81
C GLN A 534 22.48 -4.67 12.38
N VAL A 535 21.78 -5.72 11.90
CA VAL A 535 20.51 -6.16 12.50
C VAL A 535 20.72 -6.60 13.96
N ALA A 536 21.79 -7.33 14.23
CA ALA A 536 22.15 -7.74 15.59
C ALA A 536 22.54 -6.53 16.48
N ALA A 537 23.26 -5.54 15.92
CA ALA A 537 23.60 -4.31 16.64
C ALA A 537 22.36 -3.47 16.96
N HIS A 538 21.42 -3.41 16.03
CA HIS A 538 20.11 -2.78 16.24
C HIS A 538 19.37 -3.46 17.42
N TYR A 539 19.25 -4.79 17.41
CA TYR A 539 18.67 -5.54 18.53
C TYR A 539 19.40 -5.25 19.85
N ALA A 540 20.74 -5.34 19.85
CA ALA A 540 21.55 -5.14 21.06
C ALA A 540 21.34 -3.76 21.68
N MET A 541 21.39 -2.69 20.89
CA MET A 541 21.21 -1.31 21.36
C MET A 541 19.78 -1.05 21.80
N SER A 542 18.78 -1.49 21.05
CA SER A 542 17.37 -1.28 21.39
C SER A 542 16.93 -2.11 22.61
N SER A 543 17.58 -3.26 22.88
CA SER A 543 17.34 -4.08 24.07
C SER A 543 17.64 -3.39 25.40
N LEU A 544 18.44 -2.30 25.40
CA LEU A 544 18.70 -1.51 26.60
C LEU A 544 17.48 -0.69 27.05
N PHE A 545 16.55 -0.42 26.15
CA PHE A 545 15.38 0.47 26.34
C PHE A 545 14.06 -0.27 26.16
N THR A 546 14.07 -1.43 25.49
CA THR A 546 12.88 -2.23 25.21
C THR A 546 13.07 -3.62 25.81
N HIS A 547 12.05 -4.10 26.53
CA HIS A 547 12.06 -5.47 27.00
C HIS A 547 11.66 -6.40 25.86
N TYR A 548 12.62 -7.17 25.36
CA TYR A 548 12.39 -8.17 24.33
C TYR A 548 12.09 -9.55 24.95
N TYR A 549 11.23 -10.31 24.26
CA TYR A 549 11.03 -11.73 24.59
C TYR A 549 12.21 -12.56 24.10
N ARG A 550 12.25 -13.83 24.47
CA ARG A 550 13.29 -14.77 24.02
C ARG A 550 13.30 -14.97 22.50
N GLU A 551 12.15 -14.78 21.88
CA GLU A 551 11.96 -14.76 20.44
C GLU A 551 11.34 -13.42 20.07
N GLN A 552 12.01 -12.68 19.20
CA GLN A 552 11.61 -11.33 18.80
C GLN A 552 11.79 -11.16 17.31
N GLN A 553 10.77 -10.65 16.65
CA GLN A 553 10.85 -10.28 15.25
C GLN A 553 11.43 -8.87 15.10
N ILE A 554 12.44 -8.73 14.24
CA ILE A 554 13.05 -7.46 13.81
C ILE A 554 12.96 -7.43 12.29
N TYR A 555 11.96 -6.74 11.75
CA TYR A 555 11.60 -6.72 10.33
C TYR A 555 11.44 -8.14 9.75
N CYS A 556 12.23 -8.52 8.74
CA CYS A 556 12.21 -9.88 8.16
C CYS A 556 13.20 -10.85 8.82
N TYR A 557 13.59 -10.59 10.05
CA TYR A 557 14.48 -11.46 10.83
C TYR A 557 13.84 -11.86 12.15
N THR A 558 13.97 -13.12 12.51
CA THR A 558 13.62 -13.61 13.85
C THR A 558 14.88 -13.73 14.69
N VAL A 559 14.90 -13.06 15.84
CA VAL A 559 16.01 -13.10 16.81
C VAL A 559 15.65 -14.04 17.94
N HIS A 560 16.43 -15.10 18.13
CA HIS A 560 16.33 -15.97 19.30
C HIS A 560 17.42 -15.60 20.29
N GLN A 561 17.05 -15.06 21.46
CA GLN A 561 17.96 -14.72 22.54
C GLN A 561 18.42 -15.99 23.29
N LEU A 562 19.68 -16.38 23.09
CA LEU A 562 20.25 -17.57 23.73
C LEU A 562 20.85 -17.27 25.10
N ASP A 563 21.49 -16.09 25.24
CA ASP A 563 22.03 -15.58 26.50
C ASP A 563 21.94 -14.06 26.53
N TYR A 564 21.74 -13.49 27.73
CA TYR A 564 21.68 -12.05 27.93
C TYR A 564 22.01 -11.69 29.38
N ARG A 565 22.97 -10.79 29.56
CA ARG A 565 23.28 -10.21 30.87
C ARG A 565 23.40 -8.72 30.74
N LEU A 566 22.67 -7.97 31.57
CA LEU A 566 22.72 -6.51 31.65
C LEU A 566 23.16 -6.10 33.07
N GLN A 567 24.03 -5.10 33.14
CA GLN A 567 24.44 -4.52 34.42
C GLN A 567 24.65 -3.00 34.26
N ARG A 568 24.20 -2.27 35.26
CA ARG A 568 24.33 -0.80 35.33
C ARG A 568 25.35 -0.42 36.40
N MET A 569 26.15 0.60 36.10
CA MET A 569 27.10 1.18 37.05
C MET A 569 27.21 2.69 36.80
N GLY A 570 26.65 3.51 37.71
CA GLY A 570 26.52 4.96 37.51
C GLY A 570 25.65 5.27 36.29
N SER A 571 26.19 6.08 35.36
CA SER A 571 25.55 6.40 34.07
C SER A 571 25.76 5.31 33.02
N MET A 572 26.66 4.37 33.25
CA MET A 572 27.01 3.32 32.29
C MET A 572 26.05 2.14 32.39
N THR A 573 25.66 1.60 31.25
CA THR A 573 24.91 0.35 31.13
C THR A 573 25.63 -0.55 30.13
N LEU A 574 26.01 -1.75 30.57
CA LEU A 574 26.62 -2.78 29.71
C LEU A 574 25.67 -3.96 29.57
N ALA A 575 25.37 -4.36 28.33
CA ALA A 575 24.74 -5.63 28.04
C ALA A 575 25.64 -6.50 27.15
N VAL A 576 25.74 -7.78 27.48
CA VAL A 576 26.47 -8.79 26.69
C VAL A 576 25.55 -9.98 26.50
N GLY A 577 25.45 -10.46 25.25
CA GLY A 577 24.54 -11.54 24.94
C GLY A 577 24.98 -12.38 23.74
N GLN A 578 24.29 -13.51 23.60
CA GLN A 578 24.35 -14.39 22.43
C GLN A 578 22.96 -14.49 21.84
N LEU A 579 22.87 -14.35 20.53
CA LEU A 579 21.65 -14.48 19.76
C LEU A 579 21.85 -15.38 18.55
N GLN A 580 20.76 -15.98 18.11
CA GLN A 580 20.66 -16.63 16.81
C GLN A 580 19.72 -15.79 15.95
N LEU A 581 20.18 -15.37 14.78
CA LEU A 581 19.43 -14.60 13.81
C LEU A 581 18.97 -15.51 12.68
N VAL A 582 17.68 -15.53 12.41
CA VAL A 582 17.06 -16.31 11.33
C VAL A 582 16.42 -15.37 10.32
N SER A 583 16.81 -15.45 9.04
CA SER A 583 16.16 -14.73 7.96
C SER A 583 14.84 -15.38 7.58
N GLU A 584 13.74 -14.67 7.61
CA GLU A 584 12.43 -15.16 7.14
C GLU A 584 12.39 -15.32 5.60
N ILE A 585 13.32 -14.68 4.90
CA ILE A 585 13.39 -14.70 3.43
C ILE A 585 14.17 -15.89 2.92
N THR A 586 15.43 -16.05 3.40
CA THR A 586 16.36 -17.08 2.91
C THR A 586 16.47 -18.29 3.83
N ARG A 587 15.85 -18.22 5.01
CA ARG A 587 15.99 -19.23 6.09
C ARG A 587 17.44 -19.42 6.55
N GLU A 588 18.30 -18.47 6.26
CA GLU A 588 19.66 -18.44 6.79
C GLU A 588 19.64 -18.29 8.30
N VAL A 589 20.52 -19.06 8.97
CA VAL A 589 20.67 -19.03 10.42
C VAL A 589 22.10 -18.65 10.76
N VAL A 590 22.28 -17.60 11.58
CA VAL A 590 23.60 -17.15 12.01
C VAL A 590 23.62 -16.96 13.53
N ASP A 591 24.62 -17.57 14.19
CA ASP A 591 24.84 -17.37 15.63
C ASP A 591 25.81 -16.20 15.83
N LEU A 592 25.38 -15.18 16.57
CA LEU A 592 26.10 -13.96 16.84
C LEU A 592 26.23 -13.70 18.35
N VAL A 593 27.31 -13.03 18.73
CA VAL A 593 27.50 -12.49 20.07
C VAL A 593 27.62 -10.99 20.00
N PHE A 594 27.12 -10.31 21.01
CA PHE A 594 27.18 -8.86 21.08
C PHE A 594 27.65 -8.37 22.46
N ALA A 595 28.23 -7.19 22.45
CA ALA A 595 28.45 -6.38 23.64
C ALA A 595 28.03 -4.94 23.31
N VAL A 596 27.21 -4.34 24.14
CA VAL A 596 26.78 -2.94 23.98
C VAL A 596 26.98 -2.18 25.28
N LEU A 597 27.75 -1.10 25.21
CA LEU A 597 27.98 -0.16 26.29
C LEU A 597 27.30 1.17 25.96
N HIS A 598 26.36 1.57 26.83
CA HIS A 598 25.79 2.90 26.82
C HIS A 598 26.46 3.73 27.91
N LEU A 599 27.09 4.84 27.52
CA LEU A 599 27.86 5.69 28.41
C LEU A 599 27.03 6.77 29.12
N GLY A 600 25.77 6.87 28.78
CA GLY A 600 24.86 7.94 29.12
C GLY A 600 24.63 8.91 27.94
N GLY A 601 23.47 9.57 27.90
CA GLY A 601 23.12 10.46 26.78
C GLY A 601 23.09 9.72 25.43
N TRP A 602 23.82 10.24 24.47
CA TRP A 602 23.82 9.78 23.07
C TRP A 602 24.93 8.79 22.73
N ASP A 603 25.80 8.45 23.67
CA ASP A 603 27.02 7.73 23.42
C ASP A 603 26.84 6.22 23.59
N PHE A 604 26.90 5.51 22.48
CA PHE A 604 26.84 4.04 22.39
C PHE A 604 28.12 3.48 21.79
N HIS A 605 28.57 2.37 22.31
CA HIS A 605 29.61 1.54 21.73
C HIS A 605 29.11 0.11 21.68
N CYS A 606 28.75 -0.38 20.48
CA CYS A 606 28.21 -1.71 20.27
C CYS A 606 29.11 -2.51 19.34
N CYS A 607 29.52 -3.69 19.76
CA CYS A 607 30.35 -4.59 18.98
C CYS A 607 29.61 -5.90 18.74
N ILE A 608 29.73 -6.45 17.52
CA ILE A 608 29.11 -7.71 17.09
C ILE A 608 30.17 -8.62 16.50
N GLN A 609 30.07 -9.93 16.78
CA GLN A 609 30.92 -10.95 16.20
C GLN A 609 30.17 -12.26 16.01
N ARG A 610 30.61 -13.09 15.09
CA ARG A 610 30.10 -14.47 14.97
C ARG A 610 30.49 -15.28 16.20
N PHE A 611 29.63 -16.19 16.62
CA PHE A 611 29.89 -17.03 17.79
C PHE A 611 30.99 -18.08 17.48
N GLU A 612 32.13 -17.94 18.11
CA GLU A 612 33.31 -18.81 17.93
C GLU A 612 33.41 -19.96 18.97
N GLY A 613 32.40 -20.03 19.84
CA GLY A 613 32.35 -21.11 20.85
C GLY A 613 32.19 -20.59 22.28
N ARG A 614 31.71 -21.47 23.14
CA ARG A 614 31.28 -21.13 24.50
C ARG A 614 32.42 -20.59 25.38
N LEU A 615 33.63 -21.13 25.23
CA LEU A 615 34.77 -20.72 26.06
C LEU A 615 35.18 -19.28 25.77
N ALA A 616 35.35 -18.95 24.50
CA ALA A 616 35.73 -17.58 24.06
C ALA A 616 34.65 -16.59 24.52
N TYR A 617 33.38 -16.92 24.31
CA TYR A 617 32.26 -16.06 24.73
C TYR A 617 32.25 -15.83 26.24
N THR A 618 32.43 -16.89 27.06
CA THR A 618 32.40 -16.73 28.53
C THR A 618 33.57 -15.87 29.00
N GLN A 619 34.80 -16.09 28.49
CA GLN A 619 35.97 -15.28 28.83
C GLN A 619 35.76 -13.80 28.45
N ALA A 620 35.23 -13.51 27.24
CA ALA A 620 34.92 -12.15 26.81
C ALA A 620 33.89 -11.49 27.74
N LYS A 621 32.79 -12.20 28.02
CA LYS A 621 31.72 -11.75 28.93
C LYS A 621 32.23 -11.41 30.32
N ASP A 622 33.01 -12.32 30.96
CA ASP A 622 33.53 -12.10 32.30
C ASP A 622 34.52 -10.92 32.33
N ALA A 623 35.45 -10.80 31.37
CA ALA A 623 36.40 -9.69 31.28
C ALA A 623 35.72 -8.33 31.16
N MET A 624 34.65 -8.23 30.38
CA MET A 624 33.89 -6.98 30.22
C MET A 624 33.14 -6.58 31.49
N PHE A 625 32.50 -7.52 32.18
CA PHE A 625 31.81 -7.23 33.46
C PHE A 625 32.80 -6.95 34.61
N GLU A 626 33.98 -7.57 34.62
CA GLU A 626 35.05 -7.25 35.56
C GLU A 626 35.55 -5.83 35.32
N SER A 627 35.78 -5.44 34.04
CA SER A 627 36.17 -4.08 33.66
C SER A 627 35.09 -3.04 34.04
N LEU A 628 33.83 -3.36 33.88
CA LEU A 628 32.72 -2.52 34.32
C LEU A 628 32.75 -2.34 35.85
N GLY A 629 33.07 -3.40 36.61
CA GLY A 629 33.20 -3.39 38.08
C GLY A 629 34.27 -2.41 38.57
N GLN A 630 35.26 -2.06 37.75
CA GLN A 630 36.25 -1.03 38.03
C GLN A 630 35.79 0.41 37.74
N ALA A 631 34.54 0.58 37.29
CA ALA A 631 33.90 1.85 36.95
C ALA A 631 34.68 2.68 35.87
N SER A 632 35.40 1.99 34.98
CA SER A 632 36.22 2.60 33.92
C SER A 632 35.64 2.29 32.53
N SER A 633 35.01 3.27 31.91
CA SER A 633 34.48 3.14 30.54
C SER A 633 35.58 2.77 29.51
N ALA A 634 36.77 3.36 29.68
CA ALA A 634 37.92 3.09 28.81
C ALA A 634 38.35 1.62 28.88
N GLN A 635 38.37 1.01 30.07
CA GLN A 635 38.71 -0.41 30.22
C GLN A 635 37.66 -1.34 29.61
N VAL A 636 36.38 -1.00 29.74
CA VAL A 636 35.30 -1.76 29.09
C VAL A 636 35.44 -1.70 27.58
N ILE A 637 35.64 -0.52 26.98
CA ILE A 637 35.83 -0.35 25.53
C ILE A 637 37.07 -1.12 25.05
N LEU A 638 38.20 -1.06 25.77
CA LEU A 638 39.37 -1.81 25.43
C LEU A 638 39.15 -3.33 25.49
N ALA A 639 38.40 -3.79 26.48
CA ALA A 639 37.99 -5.20 26.57
C ALA A 639 37.10 -5.59 25.40
N MET A 640 36.11 -4.74 25.06
CA MET A 640 35.23 -4.97 23.90
C MET A 640 36.04 -5.08 22.61
N ASN A 641 36.90 -4.10 22.32
CA ASN A 641 37.71 -4.09 21.09
C ASN A 641 38.70 -5.28 21.04
N ARG A 642 39.22 -5.72 22.18
CA ARG A 642 40.12 -6.90 22.23
C ARG A 642 39.44 -8.20 21.81
N TYR A 643 38.15 -8.36 22.15
CA TYR A 643 37.42 -9.60 21.87
C TYR A 643 36.56 -9.54 20.60
N PHE A 644 36.11 -8.35 20.18
CA PHE A 644 35.21 -8.14 19.06
C PHE A 644 35.88 -7.42 17.85
N GLY A 645 37.12 -6.96 18.00
CA GLY A 645 37.78 -6.15 16.97
C GLY A 645 37.39 -4.68 17.03
N ASP A 646 37.87 -3.90 16.08
CA ASP A 646 37.73 -2.43 16.08
C ASP A 646 36.44 -1.92 15.47
N ARG A 647 35.62 -2.78 14.85
CA ARG A 647 34.32 -2.39 14.25
C ARG A 647 33.28 -2.21 15.34
N ALA A 648 32.83 -0.97 15.50
CA ALA A 648 31.77 -0.65 16.45
C ALA A 648 30.58 0.03 15.76
N TYR A 649 29.40 -0.21 16.29
CA TYR A 649 28.15 0.42 15.88
C TYR A 649 27.73 1.44 16.94
N GLY A 650 27.10 2.53 16.50
CA GLY A 650 26.55 3.57 17.36
C GLY A 650 25.11 3.89 17.07
N LEU A 651 24.62 4.97 17.64
CA LEU A 651 23.21 5.39 17.47
C LEU A 651 22.82 5.63 16.00
N GLN A 652 23.77 6.09 15.18
CA GLN A 652 23.57 6.33 13.74
C GLN A 652 23.30 5.04 12.95
N ASP A 653 23.74 3.89 13.46
CA ASP A 653 23.60 2.58 12.79
C ASP A 653 22.26 1.89 13.13
N LEU A 654 21.46 2.48 14.05
CA LEU A 654 20.09 2.05 14.29
C LEU A 654 19.21 2.37 13.09
N PHE A 655 18.23 1.53 12.85
CA PHE A 655 17.17 1.81 11.88
C PHE A 655 16.38 3.06 12.27
N ALA A 656 15.94 3.82 11.27
CA ALA A 656 15.45 5.19 11.45
C ALA A 656 14.34 5.32 12.50
N GLU A 657 13.37 4.42 12.49
CA GLU A 657 12.21 4.43 13.38
C GLU A 657 12.61 4.23 14.85
N ASP A 658 13.37 3.16 15.12
CA ASP A 658 13.83 2.88 16.48
C ASP A 658 14.87 3.90 16.96
N ARG A 659 15.71 4.40 16.07
CA ARG A 659 16.63 5.51 16.38
C ARG A 659 15.83 6.73 16.87
N HIS A 660 14.77 7.11 16.16
CA HIS A 660 13.90 8.22 16.55
C HIS A 660 13.24 7.97 17.92
N ARG A 661 12.69 6.79 18.13
CA ARG A 661 12.09 6.35 19.40
C ARG A 661 13.10 6.40 20.57
N ILE A 662 14.30 5.88 20.36
CA ILE A 662 15.36 5.90 21.39
C ILE A 662 15.80 7.34 21.67
N MET A 663 15.95 8.18 20.65
CA MET A 663 16.25 9.59 20.81
C MET A 663 15.19 10.31 21.66
N GLN A 664 13.92 10.02 21.45
CA GLN A 664 12.83 10.55 22.28
C GLN A 664 12.96 10.08 23.74
N LEU A 665 13.21 8.79 23.96
CA LEU A 665 13.42 8.23 25.32
C LEU A 665 14.60 8.88 26.04
N LEU A 666 15.74 9.04 25.36
CA LEU A 666 16.93 9.68 25.91
C LEU A 666 16.71 11.16 26.26
N SER A 667 15.85 11.84 25.49
CA SER A 667 15.50 13.24 25.72
C SER A 667 14.42 13.43 26.79
N GLN A 668 13.69 12.39 27.17
CA GLN A 668 12.46 12.47 27.97
C GLN A 668 12.70 13.11 29.36
N GLU A 669 13.79 12.79 30.03
CA GLU A 669 14.14 13.38 31.33
C GLU A 669 14.38 14.89 31.20
N THR A 670 15.13 15.30 30.19
CA THR A 670 15.43 16.72 29.91
C THR A 670 14.14 17.47 29.56
N LEU A 671 13.30 16.90 28.71
CA LEU A 671 12.02 17.50 28.31
C LEU A 671 11.06 17.61 29.51
N THR A 672 11.02 16.59 30.36
CA THR A 672 10.20 16.62 31.60
C THR A 672 10.62 17.76 32.54
N ARG A 673 11.95 17.92 32.73
CA ARG A 673 12.49 19.01 33.55
C ARG A 673 12.20 20.38 32.95
N LEU A 674 12.33 20.55 31.65
CA LEU A 674 11.99 21.79 30.96
C LEU A 674 10.49 22.11 31.08
N ASN A 675 9.62 21.11 30.88
CA ASN A 675 8.16 21.27 31.02
C ASN A 675 7.78 21.72 32.45
N GLN A 676 8.45 21.20 33.48
CA GLN A 676 8.25 21.63 34.86
C GLN A 676 8.64 23.10 35.06
N LEU A 677 9.79 23.52 34.54
CA LEU A 677 10.26 24.91 34.61
C LEU A 677 9.30 25.86 33.89
N TYR A 678 8.87 25.55 32.65
CA TYR A 678 7.91 26.37 31.93
C TYR A 678 6.55 26.44 32.63
N THR A 679 6.09 25.32 33.20
CA THR A 679 4.84 25.27 33.97
C THR A 679 4.94 26.18 35.22
N GLN A 680 6.08 26.24 35.88
CA GLN A 680 6.31 27.16 37.00
C GLN A 680 6.28 28.61 36.52
N VAL A 681 7.00 28.95 35.44
CA VAL A 681 6.99 30.31 34.87
C VAL A 681 5.57 30.77 34.54
N TYR A 682 4.79 29.87 33.90
CA TYR A 682 3.40 30.11 33.55
C TYR A 682 2.55 30.41 34.80
N ARG A 683 2.61 29.57 35.83
CA ARG A 683 1.85 29.73 37.08
C ARG A 683 2.20 31.03 37.82
N ASP A 684 3.46 31.33 37.91
CA ASP A 684 3.95 32.52 38.64
C ASP A 684 3.53 33.82 37.92
N ASN A 685 3.32 33.79 36.62
CA ASN A 685 2.97 34.95 35.79
C ASN A 685 1.50 34.91 35.28
N TYR A 686 0.67 33.97 35.74
CA TYR A 686 -0.70 33.81 35.25
C TYR A 686 -1.53 35.11 35.36
N GLY A 687 -1.48 35.78 36.49
CA GLY A 687 -2.17 37.08 36.71
C GLY A 687 -1.71 38.18 35.76
N VAL A 688 -0.43 38.17 35.38
CA VAL A 688 0.14 39.12 34.41
C VAL A 688 -0.36 38.81 33.01
N LEU A 689 -0.36 37.55 32.63
CA LEU A 689 -0.89 37.09 31.34
C LEU A 689 -2.36 37.47 31.17
N MET A 690 -3.18 37.23 32.20
CA MET A 690 -4.59 37.61 32.22
C MET A 690 -4.81 39.14 32.17
N ALA A 691 -3.91 39.95 32.76
CA ALA A 691 -3.97 41.41 32.65
C ALA A 691 -3.68 41.88 31.21
N PHE A 692 -2.64 41.34 30.54
CA PHE A 692 -2.32 41.63 29.15
C PHE A 692 -3.51 41.29 28.23
N HIS A 693 -4.13 40.12 28.46
CA HIS A 693 -5.30 39.70 27.68
C HIS A 693 -6.50 40.63 27.89
N ARG A 694 -6.85 40.93 29.17
CA ARG A 694 -7.95 41.83 29.49
C ARG A 694 -7.80 43.20 28.88
N ASP A 695 -6.56 43.75 28.93
CA ASP A 695 -6.25 45.09 28.47
C ASP A 695 -5.90 45.10 26.96
N ARG A 696 -6.04 43.94 26.27
CA ARG A 696 -5.73 43.72 24.83
C ARG A 696 -4.33 44.16 24.43
N LEU A 697 -3.39 44.01 25.31
CA LEU A 697 -1.98 44.29 25.06
C LEU A 697 -1.26 43.07 24.53
N PRO A 698 -0.21 43.23 23.69
CA PRO A 698 0.60 42.11 23.23
C PRO A 698 1.33 41.45 24.38
N VAL A 699 1.16 40.16 24.55
CA VAL A 699 1.87 39.35 25.55
C VAL A 699 3.36 39.25 25.18
N PRO A 700 4.28 39.45 26.13
CA PRO A 700 5.70 39.21 25.88
C PRO A 700 5.95 37.78 25.39
N GLN A 701 6.73 37.61 24.32
CA GLN A 701 6.94 36.32 23.64
C GLN A 701 7.38 35.21 24.61
N ALA A 702 8.28 35.49 25.55
CA ALA A 702 8.75 34.51 26.53
C ALA A 702 7.63 33.96 27.43
N LEU A 703 6.66 34.79 27.81
CA LEU A 703 5.51 34.39 28.61
C LEU A 703 4.47 33.66 27.77
N GLN A 704 4.30 34.05 26.50
CA GLN A 704 3.45 33.34 25.53
C GLN A 704 3.94 31.90 25.32
N VAL A 705 5.24 31.72 25.05
CA VAL A 705 5.86 30.41 24.89
C VAL A 705 5.75 29.55 26.15
N ALA A 706 5.92 30.17 27.33
CA ALA A 706 5.77 29.44 28.59
C ALA A 706 4.33 28.96 28.81
N ALA A 707 3.33 29.75 28.43
CA ALA A 707 1.93 29.39 28.52
C ALA A 707 1.61 28.24 27.51
N GLU A 708 2.05 28.33 26.26
CA GLU A 708 1.86 27.32 25.23
C GLU A 708 2.46 25.98 25.65
N ILE A 709 3.68 25.93 26.15
CA ILE A 709 4.34 24.72 26.63
C ILE A 709 3.64 24.13 27.84
N ALA A 710 3.27 24.98 28.84
CA ALA A 710 2.61 24.53 30.05
C ALA A 710 1.21 23.93 29.75
N LEU A 711 0.41 24.61 28.94
CA LEU A 711 -0.93 24.17 28.54
C LEU A 711 -0.85 22.90 27.63
N THR A 712 0.10 22.87 26.70
CA THR A 712 0.36 21.67 25.88
C THR A 712 0.70 20.47 26.75
N HIS A 713 1.63 20.64 27.71
CA HIS A 713 2.03 19.55 28.61
C HIS A 713 0.85 19.06 29.49
N ARG A 714 0.06 19.98 29.99
CA ARG A 714 -1.14 19.67 30.80
C ARG A 714 -2.19 18.94 29.97
N ALA A 715 -2.47 19.41 28.74
CA ALA A 715 -3.39 18.75 27.84
C ALA A 715 -2.93 17.34 27.46
N MET A 716 -1.66 17.15 27.09
CA MET A 716 -1.13 15.83 26.77
C MET A 716 -1.18 14.83 27.93
N ASN A 717 -0.97 15.32 29.18
CA ASN A 717 -1.12 14.47 30.37
C ASN A 717 -2.58 14.03 30.57
N SER A 718 -3.54 14.94 30.35
CA SER A 718 -4.97 14.60 30.44
C SER A 718 -5.41 13.66 29.33
N VAL A 719 -4.92 13.84 28.07
CA VAL A 719 -5.18 12.92 26.94
C VAL A 719 -4.65 11.51 27.22
N ARG A 720 -3.40 11.40 27.74
CA ARG A 720 -2.81 10.10 28.10
C ARG A 720 -3.48 9.46 29.32
N SER A 721 -4.01 10.23 30.24
CA SER A 721 -4.80 9.71 31.35
C SER A 721 -6.14 9.20 30.85
N LEU A 722 -6.81 9.93 29.96
CA LEU A 722 -8.04 9.51 29.30
C LEU A 722 -7.85 8.18 28.56
N GLU A 723 -6.75 8.01 27.83
CA GLU A 723 -6.43 6.76 27.13
C GLU A 723 -6.21 5.60 28.09
N ARG A 724 -5.53 5.81 29.22
CA ARG A 724 -5.32 4.79 30.26
C ARG A 724 -6.62 4.39 30.92
N ASP A 725 -7.41 5.38 31.38
CA ASP A 725 -8.70 5.13 32.01
C ASP A 725 -9.62 4.33 31.09
N ALA A 726 -9.63 4.67 29.80
CA ALA A 726 -10.34 3.94 28.78
C ALA A 726 -9.79 2.51 28.53
N SER A 727 -8.52 2.25 28.78
CA SER A 727 -7.92 0.92 28.62
C SER A 727 -8.17 0.02 29.84
N ASP A 728 -8.24 0.60 31.02
CA ASP A 728 -8.47 -0.13 32.30
C ASP A 728 -9.95 -0.52 32.50
N HIS A 729 -10.89 0.13 31.80
CA HIS A 729 -12.34 -0.08 31.90
C HIS A 729 -12.90 -0.70 30.60
N ASP A 730 -12.47 -1.90 30.25
CA ASP A 730 -12.90 -2.57 29.02
C ASP A 730 -14.41 -2.75 28.89
N ASN A 731 -15.15 -2.79 30.00
CA ASN A 731 -16.60 -3.00 30.02
C ASN A 731 -17.40 -1.69 30.19
N ASP A 732 -16.78 -0.56 30.48
CA ASP A 732 -17.45 0.73 30.74
C ASP A 732 -16.64 1.93 30.18
N LEU A 733 -16.13 1.78 28.97
CA LEU A 733 -15.30 2.77 28.27
C LEU A 733 -16.00 4.11 28.17
N LEU A 734 -17.30 4.09 27.87
CA LEU A 734 -18.10 5.28 27.60
C LEU A 734 -18.39 6.15 28.85
N GLN A 735 -18.06 5.66 30.04
CA GLN A 735 -18.16 6.41 31.30
C GLN A 735 -16.76 6.80 31.83
N ALA A 736 -15.71 6.27 31.22
CA ALA A 736 -14.34 6.51 31.64
C ALA A 736 -13.88 7.92 31.30
N GLY A 737 -13.05 8.51 32.16
CA GLY A 737 -12.30 9.72 31.84
C GLY A 737 -13.12 11.02 31.75
N ILE A 738 -14.32 11.08 32.36
CA ILE A 738 -15.15 12.31 32.35
C ILE A 738 -14.41 13.51 32.95
N ASP A 739 -13.67 13.31 34.04
CA ASP A 739 -12.87 14.36 34.65
C ASP A 739 -11.79 14.88 33.72
N GLN A 740 -11.14 13.99 32.98
CA GLN A 740 -10.12 14.33 31.97
C GLN A 740 -10.71 15.10 30.79
N ILE A 741 -11.92 14.74 30.34
CA ILE A 741 -12.64 15.49 29.29
C ILE A 741 -12.95 16.91 29.79
N CYS A 742 -13.48 17.06 31.02
CA CYS A 742 -13.73 18.38 31.62
C CYS A 742 -12.45 19.21 31.73
N GLU A 743 -11.34 18.59 32.13
CA GLU A 743 -10.04 19.27 32.23
C GLU A 743 -9.54 19.70 30.84
N LEU A 744 -9.66 18.87 29.80
CA LEU A 744 -9.29 19.22 28.45
C LEU A 744 -10.15 20.35 27.87
N GLU A 745 -11.45 20.36 28.16
CA GLU A 745 -12.36 21.45 27.78
C GLU A 745 -11.93 22.77 28.45
N ALA A 746 -11.54 22.72 29.72
CA ALA A 746 -11.03 23.89 30.46
C ALA A 746 -9.71 24.40 29.86
N ILE A 747 -8.78 23.49 29.52
CA ILE A 747 -7.50 23.85 28.90
C ILE A 747 -7.72 24.46 27.51
N ALA A 748 -8.63 23.90 26.70
CA ALA A 748 -8.97 24.46 25.39
C ALA A 748 -9.53 25.88 25.50
N ALA A 749 -10.42 26.13 26.48
CA ALA A 749 -10.96 27.45 26.76
C ALA A 749 -9.86 28.43 27.21
N GLU A 750 -8.96 28.00 28.09
CA GLU A 750 -7.84 28.80 28.61
C GLU A 750 -6.83 29.13 27.48
N ALA A 751 -6.47 28.15 26.61
CA ALA A 751 -5.62 28.36 25.46
C ALA A 751 -6.23 29.36 24.45
N SER A 752 -7.52 29.20 24.14
CA SER A 752 -8.27 30.16 23.29
C SER A 752 -8.26 31.56 23.87
N GLN A 753 -8.49 31.70 25.18
CA GLN A 753 -8.51 32.98 25.88
C GLN A 753 -7.14 33.68 25.86
N LEU A 754 -6.05 32.93 25.99
CA LEU A 754 -4.67 33.43 25.95
C LEU A 754 -4.09 33.50 24.52
N ASN A 755 -4.86 33.11 23.51
CA ASN A 755 -4.41 32.99 22.13
C ASN A 755 -3.16 32.10 21.96
N CYS A 756 -3.10 31.01 22.75
CA CYS A 756 -2.04 30.01 22.71
C CYS A 756 -2.31 28.93 21.70
N GLN A 757 -1.29 28.55 20.92
CA GLN A 757 -1.36 27.40 20.02
C GLN A 757 -0.88 26.13 20.73
N LEU A 758 -1.76 25.16 20.89
CA LEU A 758 -1.44 23.86 21.48
C LEU A 758 -0.88 22.93 20.41
N LYS A 759 0.33 22.42 20.63
CA LYS A 759 0.94 21.39 19.77
C LYS A 759 0.73 20.02 20.41
N LEU A 760 -0.29 19.29 19.95
CA LEU A 760 -0.74 18.03 20.54
C LEU A 760 -0.60 16.89 19.52
N PRO A 761 0.64 16.45 19.17
CA PRO A 761 0.88 15.54 18.04
C PRO A 761 0.14 14.22 18.18
N ASP A 762 0.10 13.62 19.38
CA ASP A 762 -0.51 12.30 19.60
C ASP A 762 -2.01 12.39 19.91
N ALA A 763 -2.51 13.57 20.31
CA ALA A 763 -3.88 13.73 20.80
C ALA A 763 -4.93 13.40 19.71
N LYS A 764 -4.66 13.77 18.45
CA LYS A 764 -5.53 13.45 17.31
C LYS A 764 -5.75 11.95 17.21
N VAL A 765 -4.68 11.17 17.12
CA VAL A 765 -4.74 9.71 16.95
C VAL A 765 -5.40 9.03 18.15
N ILE A 766 -5.12 9.51 19.36
CA ILE A 766 -5.73 8.99 20.58
C ILE A 766 -7.24 9.25 20.58
N LEU A 767 -7.69 10.47 20.30
CA LEU A 767 -9.12 10.81 20.31
C LEU A 767 -9.89 10.06 19.19
N GLU A 768 -9.34 9.99 17.97
CA GLU A 768 -9.95 9.23 16.88
C GLU A 768 -10.12 7.74 17.25
N ARG A 769 -9.12 7.14 17.89
CA ARG A 769 -9.17 5.76 18.39
C ARG A 769 -10.22 5.58 19.47
N LEU A 770 -10.30 6.50 20.42
CA LEU A 770 -11.28 6.46 21.50
C LEU A 770 -12.71 6.60 20.97
N ILE A 771 -12.97 7.52 20.04
CA ILE A 771 -14.28 7.69 19.40
C ILE A 771 -14.67 6.42 18.65
N LEU A 772 -13.76 5.86 17.84
CA LEU A 772 -14.02 4.63 17.08
C LEU A 772 -14.33 3.44 18.01
N ARG A 773 -13.52 3.25 19.06
CA ARG A 773 -13.71 2.17 20.03
C ARG A 773 -15.02 2.36 20.83
N GLY A 774 -15.30 3.59 21.25
CA GLY A 774 -16.54 3.91 21.96
C GLY A 774 -17.77 3.69 21.10
N LEU A 775 -17.72 4.09 19.82
CA LEU A 775 -18.80 3.79 18.88
C LEU A 775 -18.99 2.27 18.70
N TRP A 776 -17.89 1.53 18.52
CA TRP A 776 -17.95 0.08 18.39
C TRP A 776 -18.63 -0.57 19.60
N GLN A 777 -18.25 -0.15 20.82
CA GLN A 777 -18.83 -0.64 22.06
C GLN A 777 -20.33 -0.28 22.16
N PHE A 778 -20.69 0.96 21.85
CA PHE A 778 -22.08 1.41 21.84
C PHE A 778 -22.97 0.57 20.91
N LEU A 779 -22.47 0.28 19.69
CA LEU A 779 -23.22 -0.48 18.68
C LEU A 779 -23.32 -1.99 18.97
N HIS A 780 -22.37 -2.57 19.73
CA HIS A 780 -22.31 -4.02 19.95
C HIS A 780 -22.68 -4.46 21.38
N SER A 781 -22.62 -3.55 22.35
CA SER A 781 -22.90 -3.82 23.77
C SER A 781 -23.94 -2.87 24.32
N PHE A 782 -24.95 -2.57 23.52
CA PHE A 782 -25.97 -1.59 23.86
C PHE A 782 -26.63 -1.83 25.23
N ASN A 783 -26.65 -0.78 26.06
CA ASN A 783 -27.36 -0.73 27.32
C ASN A 783 -28.32 0.47 27.34
N ALA A 784 -29.63 0.24 27.42
CA ALA A 784 -30.65 1.29 27.38
C ALA A 784 -30.50 2.32 28.50
N ASP A 785 -29.97 1.92 29.67
CA ASP A 785 -29.83 2.79 30.84
C ASP A 785 -28.65 3.78 30.68
N THR A 786 -27.63 3.45 29.89
CA THR A 786 -26.44 4.29 29.64
C THR A 786 -26.46 4.99 28.29
N ALA A 787 -27.28 4.58 27.35
CA ALA A 787 -27.25 5.02 25.94
C ALA A 787 -27.23 6.54 25.74
N ILE A 788 -27.93 7.32 26.57
CA ILE A 788 -27.91 8.79 26.47
C ILE A 788 -26.55 9.34 26.90
N ALA A 789 -25.99 8.82 27.99
CA ALA A 789 -24.67 9.23 28.49
C ALA A 789 -23.56 8.82 27.51
N ASP A 790 -23.68 7.66 26.89
CA ASP A 790 -22.74 7.11 25.90
C ASP A 790 -22.68 8.00 24.65
N VAL A 791 -23.84 8.37 24.09
CA VAL A 791 -23.92 9.29 22.94
C VAL A 791 -23.38 10.68 23.32
N GLU A 792 -23.67 11.19 24.52
CA GLU A 792 -23.15 12.46 24.97
C GLU A 792 -21.64 12.44 25.14
N TRP A 793 -21.08 11.35 25.65
CA TRP A 793 -19.63 11.14 25.75
C TRP A 793 -18.96 11.19 24.36
N LEU A 794 -19.49 10.46 23.37
CA LEU A 794 -19.00 10.49 21.99
C LEU A 794 -19.05 11.89 21.37
N LYS A 795 -20.17 12.61 21.54
CA LYS A 795 -20.33 13.99 21.06
C LYS A 795 -19.31 14.93 21.71
N ARG A 796 -19.08 14.83 23.03
CA ARG A 796 -18.09 15.66 23.72
C ARG A 796 -16.69 15.43 23.19
N LEU A 797 -16.29 14.19 22.92
CA LEU A 797 -14.97 13.89 22.32
C LEU A 797 -14.83 14.49 20.92
N THR A 798 -15.85 14.41 20.09
CA THR A 798 -15.85 15.01 18.75
C THR A 798 -15.69 16.53 18.84
N LEU A 799 -16.51 17.21 19.68
CA LEU A 799 -16.43 18.65 19.90
C LEU A 799 -15.10 19.09 20.55
N LEU A 800 -14.50 18.24 21.37
CA LEU A 800 -13.19 18.50 21.98
C LEU A 800 -12.09 18.56 20.90
N GLY A 801 -12.17 17.71 19.88
CA GLY A 801 -11.27 17.76 18.74
C GLY A 801 -11.30 19.12 18.04
N ASP A 802 -12.47 19.69 17.83
CA ASP A 802 -12.65 21.01 17.21
C ASP A 802 -12.10 22.13 18.13
N ARG A 803 -12.41 22.09 19.43
CA ARG A 803 -11.93 23.07 20.41
C ARG A 803 -10.41 23.07 20.56
N LEU A 804 -9.76 21.90 20.40
CA LEU A 804 -8.31 21.75 20.43
C LEU A 804 -7.68 21.95 19.04
N SER A 805 -8.48 22.24 18.01
CA SER A 805 -8.03 22.42 16.61
C SER A 805 -7.25 21.23 16.06
N LEU A 806 -7.69 20.00 16.37
CA LEU A 806 -6.99 18.77 16.00
C LEU A 806 -7.34 18.29 14.60
N ASN A 807 -8.40 18.81 13.95
CA ASN A 807 -8.91 18.35 12.67
C ASN A 807 -9.06 16.82 12.65
N LEU A 808 -9.93 16.29 13.53
CA LEU A 808 -10.18 14.86 13.64
C LEU A 808 -10.72 14.30 12.31
N SER A 809 -10.23 13.13 11.91
CA SER A 809 -10.84 12.35 10.84
C SER A 809 -11.89 11.41 11.43
N LEU A 810 -13.15 11.63 11.08
CA LEU A 810 -14.25 10.76 11.48
C LEU A 810 -14.55 9.67 10.45
N ASP A 811 -13.72 9.52 9.43
CA ASP A 811 -13.97 8.62 8.30
C ASP A 811 -14.27 7.18 8.75
N ARG A 812 -13.41 6.61 9.60
CA ARG A 812 -13.61 5.24 10.13
C ARG A 812 -14.82 5.10 11.05
N VAL A 813 -15.14 6.17 11.77
CA VAL A 813 -16.31 6.24 12.64
C VAL A 813 -17.59 6.22 11.79
N GLN A 814 -17.62 7.02 10.74
CA GLN A 814 -18.73 7.08 9.78
C GLN A 814 -18.94 5.76 9.04
N GLU A 815 -17.86 5.12 8.62
CA GLU A 815 -17.87 3.82 7.94
C GLU A 815 -18.43 2.71 8.85
N LEU A 816 -17.97 2.63 10.10
CA LEU A 816 -18.46 1.66 11.08
C LEU A 816 -19.96 1.87 11.38
N TYR A 817 -20.36 3.13 11.58
CA TYR A 817 -21.74 3.48 11.83
C TYR A 817 -22.65 3.12 10.64
N PHE A 818 -22.24 3.48 9.43
CA PHE A 818 -22.99 3.17 8.21
C PHE A 818 -23.09 1.67 7.96
N GLN A 819 -22.03 0.93 8.19
CA GLN A 819 -22.03 -0.53 8.08
C GLN A 819 -23.03 -1.16 9.05
N TYR A 820 -23.04 -0.72 10.31
CA TYR A 820 -23.98 -1.21 11.30
C TYR A 820 -25.45 -0.93 10.89
N LEU A 821 -25.74 0.28 10.39
CA LEU A 821 -27.06 0.63 9.90
C LEU A 821 -27.49 -0.28 8.74
N SER A 822 -26.65 -0.43 7.74
CA SER A 822 -26.98 -1.16 6.49
C SER A 822 -27.06 -2.67 6.68
N GLU A 823 -26.18 -3.26 7.50
CA GLU A 823 -26.09 -4.73 7.64
C GLU A 823 -26.93 -5.29 8.79
N LYS A 824 -27.19 -4.51 9.84
CA LYS A 824 -27.90 -4.99 11.02
C LYS A 824 -29.23 -4.30 11.25
N LEU A 825 -29.26 -2.96 11.30
CA LEU A 825 -30.45 -2.23 11.69
C LEU A 825 -31.55 -2.25 10.61
N LEU A 826 -31.21 -1.86 9.38
CA LEU A 826 -32.17 -1.83 8.26
C LEU A 826 -32.77 -3.21 7.93
N PRO A 827 -31.99 -4.31 7.86
CA PRO A 827 -32.55 -5.64 7.67
C PRO A 827 -33.45 -6.12 8.82
N ALA A 828 -33.16 -5.70 10.07
CA ALA A 828 -33.99 -6.02 11.23
C ALA A 828 -35.35 -5.31 11.14
N LEU A 829 -35.34 -4.01 10.85
CA LEU A 829 -36.56 -3.22 10.66
C LEU A 829 -37.44 -3.73 9.49
N ASN A 830 -36.83 -4.20 8.39
CA ASN A 830 -37.55 -4.71 7.23
C ASN A 830 -38.12 -6.14 7.42
N ARG A 831 -37.59 -6.97 8.32
CA ARG A 831 -38.11 -8.30 8.61
C ARG A 831 -39.44 -8.26 9.34
N ASP A 832 -39.67 -7.23 10.12
CA ASP A 832 -40.94 -7.05 10.84
C ASP A 832 -42.11 -6.61 9.95
N THR A 833 -41.85 -6.14 8.72
CA THR A 833 -42.83 -5.70 7.75
C THR A 833 -43.26 -6.76 6.73
N GLY A 834 -42.65 -7.97 6.73
CA GLY A 834 -42.68 -8.93 5.62
C GLY A 834 -43.47 -10.21 5.77
N THR A 835 -44.45 -10.35 6.67
CA THR A 835 -45.38 -11.51 6.68
C THR A 835 -46.73 -11.17 6.06
N PRO A 836 -47.18 -11.87 4.98
CA PRO A 836 -48.53 -11.66 4.46
C PRO A 836 -49.57 -12.12 5.52
N ALA A 837 -50.42 -11.21 5.90
CA ALA A 837 -51.48 -11.43 6.86
C ALA A 837 -52.53 -12.44 6.32
N THR A 838 -52.57 -13.63 6.91
CA THR A 838 -53.74 -14.52 6.87
C THR A 838 -54.13 -14.81 8.32
N ASP A 839 -54.76 -13.90 8.98
CA ASP A 839 -55.96 -14.04 9.82
C ASP A 839 -56.28 -12.74 10.52
N SER A 840 -57.51 -12.30 10.35
CA SER A 840 -58.04 -11.10 10.92
C SER A 840 -58.41 -11.33 12.38
N GLY A 841 -57.57 -10.85 13.34
CA GLY A 841 -58.00 -10.85 14.74
C GLY A 841 -57.01 -10.45 15.80
N GLU A 842 -55.70 -10.64 15.58
CA GLU A 842 -54.69 -10.41 16.66
C GLU A 842 -53.51 -9.52 16.25
N ILE A 843 -53.63 -8.72 15.18
CA ILE A 843 -52.50 -8.00 14.55
C ILE A 843 -52.30 -6.60 15.15
N ALA A 844 -53.23 -6.10 15.96
CA ALA A 844 -53.12 -4.75 16.50
C ALA A 844 -52.09 -4.56 17.64
N ASP A 845 -51.67 -5.66 18.28
CA ASP A 845 -50.78 -5.59 19.46
C ASP A 845 -49.30 -5.90 19.18
N ARG A 846 -48.88 -6.22 17.93
CA ARG A 846 -47.51 -6.63 17.60
C ARG A 846 -46.66 -5.61 16.78
N LEU A 847 -47.20 -4.43 16.47
CA LEU A 847 -46.55 -3.44 15.59
C LEU A 847 -46.10 -2.16 16.32
N HIS A 848 -45.87 -2.20 17.63
CA HIS A 848 -45.23 -1.10 18.32
C HIS A 848 -43.84 -1.58 18.80
N PRO A 849 -42.74 -1.03 18.25
CA PRO A 849 -41.44 -1.26 18.84
C PRO A 849 -41.50 -0.87 20.32
N SER A 850 -40.89 -1.66 21.19
CA SER A 850 -40.87 -1.38 22.62
C SER A 850 -40.35 0.05 22.85
N SER A 851 -40.77 0.68 23.94
CA SER A 851 -40.23 2.02 24.25
C SER A 851 -38.71 2.07 24.33
N GLN A 852 -38.08 0.95 24.61
CA GLN A 852 -36.62 0.80 24.62
C GLN A 852 -36.02 0.76 23.19
N GLU A 853 -36.65 0.08 22.25
CA GLU A 853 -36.20 0.06 20.84
C GLU A 853 -36.37 1.42 20.16
N LEU A 854 -37.44 2.15 20.46
CA LEU A 854 -37.61 3.53 20.00
C LEU A 854 -36.57 4.49 20.59
N ALA A 855 -36.24 4.32 21.88
CA ALA A 855 -35.20 5.11 22.54
C ALA A 855 -33.84 4.83 21.91
N LEU A 856 -33.49 3.56 21.64
CA LEU A 856 -32.25 3.18 20.96
C LEU A 856 -32.16 3.81 19.57
N LEU A 857 -33.22 3.64 18.77
CA LEU A 857 -33.24 4.20 17.41
C LEU A 857 -33.02 5.71 17.42
N ASN A 858 -33.66 6.42 18.36
CA ASN A 858 -33.46 7.87 18.50
C ASN A 858 -32.01 8.23 18.89
N GLN A 859 -31.38 7.45 19.77
CA GLN A 859 -29.97 7.69 20.14
C GLN A 859 -29.01 7.41 18.98
N ILE A 860 -29.24 6.34 18.21
CA ILE A 860 -28.46 6.03 17.00
C ILE A 860 -28.60 7.18 15.99
N LEU A 861 -29.83 7.67 15.74
CA LEU A 861 -30.06 8.77 14.80
C LEU A 861 -29.39 10.07 15.23
N GLN A 862 -29.45 10.41 16.54
CA GLN A 862 -28.77 11.58 17.08
C GLN A 862 -27.24 11.48 16.97
N LEU A 863 -26.71 10.29 17.14
CA LEU A 863 -25.27 10.04 16.94
C LEU A 863 -24.89 10.22 15.47
N GLY A 864 -25.71 9.71 14.53
CA GLY A 864 -25.51 9.90 13.10
C GLY A 864 -25.35 11.38 12.73
N GLN A 865 -26.23 12.24 13.23
CA GLN A 865 -26.14 13.70 13.02
C GLN A 865 -24.85 14.31 13.60
N ALA A 866 -24.36 13.80 14.74
CA ALA A 866 -23.14 14.30 15.35
C ALA A 866 -21.85 13.91 14.60
N ILE A 867 -21.95 12.96 13.67
CA ILE A 867 -20.85 12.49 12.81
C ILE A 867 -21.14 12.74 11.32
N ASP A 868 -21.97 13.72 11.01
CA ASP A 868 -22.31 14.18 9.67
C ASP A 868 -22.96 13.09 8.76
N ILE A 869 -23.79 12.21 9.33
CA ILE A 869 -24.58 11.22 8.57
C ILE A 869 -26.06 11.56 8.65
N ASP A 870 -26.72 11.67 7.49
CA ASP A 870 -28.18 11.79 7.41
C ASP A 870 -28.85 10.42 7.61
N ALA A 871 -28.88 9.98 8.88
CA ALA A 871 -29.44 8.70 9.24
C ALA A 871 -30.97 8.62 9.02
N TYR A 872 -31.68 9.77 8.99
CA TYR A 872 -33.11 9.81 8.72
C TYR A 872 -33.42 9.49 7.25
N ALA A 873 -32.63 9.98 6.32
CA ALA A 873 -32.81 9.66 4.90
C ALA A 873 -32.64 8.15 4.63
N LEU A 874 -31.79 7.47 5.42
CA LEU A 874 -31.58 6.02 5.30
C LEU A 874 -32.78 5.17 5.77
N LEU A 875 -33.62 5.70 6.62
CA LEU A 875 -34.83 5.00 7.15
C LEU A 875 -36.08 5.24 6.32
N THR A 876 -36.07 6.24 5.44
CA THR A 876 -37.20 6.46 4.52
C THR A 876 -37.01 5.57 3.30
N PRO A 877 -37.93 4.62 2.98
CA PRO A 877 -37.81 3.86 1.75
C PRO A 877 -37.92 4.81 0.55
N PHE A 878 -37.05 4.62 -0.42
CA PHE A 878 -37.08 5.28 -1.73
C PHE A 878 -38.33 4.91 -2.53
#